data_f27357662dde741414449ee48618e86d
#
_entry.id   f27357662dde741414449ee48618e86d
#
_cell.length_a   1.000
_cell.length_b   1.000
_cell.length_c   1.000
_cell.angle_alpha   90.00
_cell.angle_beta   90.00
_cell.angle_gamma   90.00
#
_symmetry.space_group_name_H-M   'P 1'
#
loop_
_entity.id
_entity.type
_entity.pdbx_description
1 polymer ?
#
loop_
_entity_poly.entity_id
_entity_poly.type
_entity_poly.pdbx_seq_one_letter_code
_entity_poly.pdbx_strand_id
1 'polypeptide(L)'
;MLEIGSGATLTMQDIDSFEHHGTRTPELTYADSGAKIVNKGTVEIQNLGFAFVTGENTTGINSGTISLLQNGKDPAPSPIVLLATNGGSATNAGTITGKVTEQHSVFNKYSTGTSNSFIFNNDVSSITGLVAQSNSTIINTDSGIIDLYGRGSVGMLAIADSTAENQGKITLDSMWVDANDTTAMRDIASNSAIDFGTGVGVGTDSYSGAGKNATAINQLGGVITIYNAGAGMAAYGASNTVINQGTINLEKNGNYDDSLAANTLVGMAVYEHGTAINDQTGVININVGTGQAFYNDGTGTIVNYGTICTFGVCQSGNEYNNTDDFTSLIYTGGDTITRSGETVTLNKSAAVTDKLAGNVVNSGTLSGDQITVSSGLLENTSGGIINNLVKLDKGAVIKNAGVMTNNVDVSGGILNNAGEMTAQITMNAGADSSLVNNTGTINKIVQNAGVFNNSGSVTGRMMSAGGVFNNQTDGAIMRGAALTGTAVANNEGTWNLGSSSEGNNTGMLEVNNNSAFNNRGEFILDNDKNAVHINQSGTLYNTGHMNISNSSHNGAVNMWGGNGRFINDGTIDVSAKSLVVSANNAGDQNAFFWNQDNGVINFDHDSASAVKVTHSNFIAQNDGIMNISGTGAVAMEGDKNAQLVNNGTINLGTAGTTDTGMIGMQLDANATADAVIENNGTINIFANDSFAFSVLGTVGHVVNNGTVVIADGVTGSGLIKQGDSINVEGMNGNNGNSSEVHYGDYTLPDVPKPNTVSVTSGSDEAGGSMNNLNGYVVGTNVNGSAGKLKVNNASMNGVEINTGFTAGTADTTVSFDNVVEGSNLTDADAITSTSVVWTAKGSTDASGNVDVTMSKNAYTDVANRCLGE
;
A
#
# COMPACT_ATOMS: atom_id res chain seq x y z
N MET A 1 -50.15 37.55 3.85
CA MET A 1 -48.88 37.67 3.11
C MET A 1 -48.60 39.14 2.84
N LEU A 2 -47.41 39.60 3.17
CA LEU A 2 -46.92 40.91 2.74
C LEU A 2 -45.96 40.65 1.55
N GLU A 3 -46.16 41.33 0.44
CA GLU A 3 -45.32 41.19 -0.75
C GLU A 3 -44.92 42.54 -1.31
N ILE A 4 -43.58 42.71 -1.53
CA ILE A 4 -43.07 43.83 -2.33
C ILE A 4 -42.93 43.28 -3.76
N GLY A 5 -43.74 43.79 -4.64
CA GLY A 5 -43.86 43.28 -6.01
C GLY A 5 -42.63 43.58 -6.87
N SER A 6 -42.47 42.81 -7.94
CA SER A 6 -41.42 43.06 -8.94
C SER A 6 -41.54 44.46 -9.53
N GLY A 7 -40.45 45.20 -9.58
CA GLY A 7 -40.38 46.61 -10.02
C GLY A 7 -40.80 47.63 -8.97
N ALA A 8 -41.26 47.20 -7.79
CA ALA A 8 -41.54 48.13 -6.67
C ALA A 8 -40.24 48.41 -5.91
N THR A 9 -40.10 49.65 -5.41
CA THR A 9 -39.02 50.04 -4.51
C THR A 9 -39.61 50.46 -3.18
N LEU A 10 -39.10 49.91 -2.09
CA LEU A 10 -39.42 50.31 -0.74
C LEU A 10 -38.14 50.93 -0.14
N THR A 11 -38.17 52.23 0.13
CA THR A 11 -37.05 52.95 0.71
C THR A 11 -37.36 53.43 2.11
N MET A 12 -36.49 53.18 3.08
CA MET A 12 -36.58 53.71 4.41
C MET A 12 -35.19 54.23 4.83
N GLN A 13 -35.05 55.52 4.80
CA GLN A 13 -33.81 56.28 5.05
C GLN A 13 -34.00 57.25 6.20
N ASP A 14 -32.87 57.76 6.74
CA ASP A 14 -32.82 58.76 7.80
C ASP A 14 -33.44 58.34 9.15
N ILE A 15 -33.29 57.08 9.51
CA ILE A 15 -33.67 56.62 10.86
C ILE A 15 -32.48 56.92 11.79
N ASP A 16 -32.49 58.15 12.36
CA ASP A 16 -31.44 58.60 13.25
C ASP A 16 -31.57 58.10 14.70
N SER A 17 -32.72 57.61 15.09
CA SER A 17 -32.93 56.97 16.40
C SER A 17 -34.16 56.07 16.44
N PHE A 18 -33.99 54.84 16.82
CA PHE A 18 -35.06 53.95 17.23
C PHE A 18 -34.98 53.79 18.76
N GLU A 19 -35.98 54.17 19.50
CA GLU A 19 -36.08 53.81 20.89
C GLU A 19 -36.30 52.31 21.02
N HIS A 20 -35.31 51.61 21.45
CA HIS A 20 -35.39 50.18 21.76
C HIS A 20 -36.25 49.92 23.00
N HIS A 21 -37.44 49.41 22.82
CA HIS A 21 -38.19 48.75 23.90
C HIS A 21 -37.90 47.24 23.84
N GLY A 22 -36.81 46.82 24.48
CA GLY A 22 -36.50 45.40 24.65
C GLY A 22 -35.31 44.89 23.81
N THR A 23 -35.03 43.60 23.92
CA THR A 23 -33.84 42.89 23.41
C THR A 23 -33.87 42.56 21.91
N ARG A 24 -34.59 43.28 21.07
CA ARG A 24 -34.78 42.99 19.63
C ARG A 24 -34.10 44.01 18.75
N THR A 25 -33.47 43.51 17.69
CA THR A 25 -33.05 44.36 16.56
C THR A 25 -34.29 44.96 15.88
N PRO A 26 -34.28 46.24 15.50
CA PRO A 26 -35.40 46.81 14.74
C PRO A 26 -35.44 46.23 13.33
N GLU A 27 -36.60 45.72 12.94
CA GLU A 27 -36.87 45.21 11.59
C GLU A 27 -38.02 46.05 10.97
N LEU A 28 -37.96 46.19 9.64
CA LEU A 28 -38.96 46.88 8.85
C LEU A 28 -40.29 46.15 8.83
N THR A 29 -40.26 44.81 8.81
CA THR A 29 -41.44 43.97 8.70
C THR A 29 -41.44 42.82 9.72
N TYR A 30 -42.61 42.44 10.20
CA TYR A 30 -42.81 41.39 11.18
C TYR A 30 -43.89 40.41 10.69
N ALA A 31 -43.67 39.10 10.88
CA ALA A 31 -44.66 38.07 10.63
C ALA A 31 -44.64 37.00 11.69
N ASP A 32 -45.81 36.48 12.06
CA ASP A 32 -46.01 35.32 12.92
C ASP A 32 -47.15 34.41 12.42
N SER A 33 -47.39 33.30 13.15
CA SER A 33 -48.60 32.48 12.95
C SER A 33 -48.81 31.98 11.52
N GLY A 34 -47.74 31.60 10.84
CA GLY A 34 -47.79 31.07 9.46
C GLY A 34 -47.89 32.13 8.37
N ALA A 35 -47.69 33.39 8.69
CA ALA A 35 -47.69 34.48 7.71
C ALA A 35 -46.44 34.48 6.82
N LYS A 36 -46.49 35.15 5.67
CA LYS A 36 -45.35 35.25 4.72
C LYS A 36 -45.00 36.70 4.43
N ILE A 37 -43.72 36.98 4.43
CA ILE A 37 -43.13 38.22 3.92
C ILE A 37 -42.28 37.87 2.69
N VAL A 38 -42.54 38.52 1.55
CA VAL A 38 -41.86 38.26 0.27
C VAL A 38 -41.36 39.56 -0.34
N ASN A 39 -40.06 39.64 -0.61
CA ASN A 39 -39.52 40.70 -1.46
C ASN A 39 -39.23 40.15 -2.85
N LYS A 40 -39.85 40.74 -3.87
CA LYS A 40 -39.55 40.53 -5.30
C LYS A 40 -39.08 41.79 -6.01
N GLY A 41 -39.05 42.90 -5.29
CA GLY A 41 -38.65 44.20 -5.77
C GLY A 41 -37.30 44.64 -5.18
N THR A 42 -37.19 45.95 -4.93
CA THR A 42 -36.01 46.55 -4.30
C THR A 42 -36.40 47.11 -2.93
N VAL A 43 -35.55 46.80 -1.94
CA VAL A 43 -35.64 47.35 -0.57
C VAL A 43 -34.36 48.08 -0.26
N GLU A 44 -34.47 49.34 0.09
CA GLU A 44 -33.34 50.18 0.51
C GLU A 44 -33.58 50.62 1.96
N ILE A 45 -32.73 50.18 2.87
CA ILE A 45 -32.88 50.40 4.32
C ILE A 45 -31.60 50.90 4.94
N GLN A 46 -31.74 51.61 6.04
CA GLN A 46 -30.64 52.15 6.80
C GLN A 46 -30.81 51.84 8.29
N ASN A 47 -29.78 51.25 8.93
CA ASN A 47 -29.71 50.95 10.35
C ASN A 47 -30.79 49.98 10.90
N LEU A 48 -31.52 49.28 10.06
CA LEU A 48 -32.53 48.29 10.48
C LEU A 48 -32.56 47.06 9.54
N GLY A 49 -33.08 45.94 10.04
CA GLY A 49 -33.31 44.74 9.27
C GLY A 49 -34.52 44.83 8.36
N PHE A 50 -34.67 43.87 7.45
CA PHE A 50 -35.83 43.80 6.55
C PHE A 50 -36.99 43.02 7.16
N ALA A 51 -36.77 41.80 7.60
CA ALA A 51 -37.88 40.95 8.04
C ALA A 51 -37.55 40.11 9.27
N PHE A 52 -38.44 40.11 10.22
CA PHE A 52 -38.49 39.22 11.35
C PHE A 52 -39.67 38.24 11.22
N VAL A 53 -39.39 36.96 11.16
CA VAL A 53 -40.42 35.89 11.08
C VAL A 53 -40.28 34.95 12.27
N THR A 54 -41.42 34.64 12.92
CA THR A 54 -41.43 33.82 14.11
C THR A 54 -42.59 32.80 14.08
N GLY A 55 -42.35 31.62 14.57
CA GLY A 55 -43.32 30.54 14.67
C GLY A 55 -43.34 29.61 13.47
N GLU A 56 -43.85 28.40 13.68
CA GLU A 56 -43.94 27.36 12.66
C GLU A 56 -44.71 27.84 11.41
N ASN A 57 -44.27 27.41 10.23
CA ASN A 57 -44.84 27.77 8.93
C ASN A 57 -44.80 29.28 8.56
N THR A 58 -44.10 30.10 9.37
CA THR A 58 -43.88 31.52 9.06
C THR A 58 -42.64 31.66 8.19
N THR A 59 -42.72 32.42 7.09
CA THR A 59 -41.63 32.50 6.13
C THR A 59 -41.29 33.93 5.73
N GLY A 60 -39.96 34.23 5.65
CA GLY A 60 -39.44 35.44 5.02
C GLY A 60 -38.65 35.06 3.75
N ILE A 61 -38.96 35.66 2.60
CA ILE A 61 -38.34 35.30 1.32
C ILE A 61 -37.85 36.59 0.63
N ASN A 62 -36.55 36.61 0.32
CA ASN A 62 -36.02 37.60 -0.60
C ASN A 62 -35.71 36.92 -1.96
N SER A 63 -36.38 37.35 -3.02
CA SER A 63 -36.12 37.02 -4.42
C SER A 63 -35.84 38.27 -5.27
N GLY A 64 -35.77 39.45 -4.64
CA GLY A 64 -35.41 40.72 -5.22
C GLY A 64 -34.06 41.23 -4.70
N THR A 65 -33.95 42.51 -4.53
CA THR A 65 -32.73 43.14 -4.00
C THR A 65 -33.03 43.81 -2.65
N ILE A 66 -32.12 43.61 -1.68
CA ILE A 66 -32.11 44.33 -0.41
C ILE A 66 -30.76 45.03 -0.30
N SER A 67 -30.77 46.35 -0.13
CA SER A 67 -29.59 47.18 0.11
C SER A 67 -29.69 47.79 1.50
N LEU A 68 -28.71 47.47 2.36
CA LEU A 68 -28.68 47.96 3.72
C LEU A 68 -27.43 48.83 3.94
N LEU A 69 -27.62 50.00 4.49
CA LEU A 69 -26.56 50.89 4.96
C LEU A 69 -26.57 50.93 6.48
N GLN A 70 -25.39 50.75 7.10
CA GLN A 70 -25.16 50.91 8.51
C GLN A 70 -24.15 52.07 8.69
N ASN A 71 -24.67 53.19 9.24
CA ASN A 71 -23.84 54.41 9.42
C ASN A 71 -23.30 54.59 10.86
N GLY A 72 -23.49 53.58 11.73
CA GLY A 72 -22.95 53.59 13.07
C GLY A 72 -23.57 54.61 14.04
N LYS A 73 -24.48 55.45 13.62
CA LYS A 73 -25.13 56.43 14.48
C LYS A 73 -26.23 55.77 15.32
N ASP A 74 -25.89 55.64 16.58
CA ASP A 74 -26.68 55.28 17.73
C ASP A 74 -27.43 53.90 17.72
N PRO A 75 -27.72 53.37 18.92
CA PRO A 75 -27.25 52.09 19.43
C PRO A 75 -28.00 50.90 18.87
N ALA A 76 -28.23 50.88 17.58
CA ALA A 76 -28.75 49.68 16.92
C ALA A 76 -27.63 48.63 16.98
N PRO A 77 -27.80 47.52 17.71
CA PRO A 77 -26.96 46.34 17.50
C PRO A 77 -26.99 45.99 16.02
N SER A 78 -26.00 45.38 15.51
CA SER A 78 -25.84 44.95 14.11
C SER A 78 -27.16 44.55 13.47
N PRO A 79 -27.70 45.30 12.48
CA PRO A 79 -28.96 44.96 11.88
C PRO A 79 -28.93 43.60 11.20
N ILE A 80 -29.97 42.80 11.36
CA ILE A 80 -30.15 41.50 10.74
C ILE A 80 -31.13 41.66 9.57
N VAL A 81 -30.69 41.35 8.35
CA VAL A 81 -31.54 41.52 7.16
C VAL A 81 -32.75 40.60 7.20
N LEU A 82 -32.57 39.32 7.47
CA LEU A 82 -33.63 38.33 7.63
C LEU A 82 -33.43 37.53 8.91
N LEU A 83 -34.37 37.61 9.84
CA LEU A 83 -34.36 36.89 11.10
C LEU A 83 -35.49 35.89 11.19
N ALA A 84 -35.20 34.60 11.39
CA ALA A 84 -36.16 33.54 11.63
C ALA A 84 -36.03 32.98 13.04
N THR A 85 -37.11 32.85 13.78
CA THR A 85 -37.11 32.34 15.15
C THR A 85 -38.29 31.38 15.41
N ASN A 86 -38.18 30.55 16.45
CA ASN A 86 -39.23 29.67 16.95
C ASN A 86 -39.89 28.78 15.87
N GLY A 87 -39.11 28.15 15.03
CA GLY A 87 -39.57 27.28 13.94
C GLY A 87 -39.91 28.02 12.65
N GLY A 88 -39.63 29.33 12.57
CA GLY A 88 -39.77 30.10 11.33
C GLY A 88 -38.68 29.77 10.29
N SER A 89 -38.83 30.22 9.07
CA SER A 89 -37.83 30.07 8.03
C SER A 89 -37.58 31.34 7.24
N ALA A 90 -36.32 31.56 6.84
CA ALA A 90 -35.96 32.67 5.95
C ALA A 90 -35.14 32.19 4.77
N THR A 91 -35.42 32.68 3.56
CA THR A 91 -34.77 32.27 2.32
C THR A 91 -34.30 33.48 1.54
N ASN A 92 -33.05 33.46 1.10
CA ASN A 92 -32.53 34.43 0.13
C ASN A 92 -32.32 33.73 -1.21
N ALA A 93 -33.08 34.09 -2.21
CA ALA A 93 -32.96 33.71 -3.61
C ALA A 93 -32.63 34.91 -4.52
N GLY A 94 -32.43 36.10 -3.92
CA GLY A 94 -32.09 37.36 -4.58
C GLY A 94 -30.75 37.88 -4.10
N THR A 95 -30.57 39.20 -4.09
CA THR A 95 -29.36 39.86 -3.68
C THR A 95 -29.54 40.59 -2.36
N ILE A 96 -28.67 40.39 -1.43
CA ILE A 96 -28.52 41.19 -0.20
C ILE A 96 -27.16 41.87 -0.27
N THR A 97 -27.13 43.20 -0.22
CA THR A 97 -25.91 43.99 -0.12
C THR A 97 -25.95 44.81 1.15
N GLY A 98 -24.93 44.63 2.00
CA GLY A 98 -24.80 45.38 3.24
C GLY A 98 -23.49 46.17 3.26
N LYS A 99 -23.51 47.45 3.63
CA LYS A 99 -22.33 48.31 3.76
C LYS A 99 -22.33 49.03 5.08
N VAL A 100 -21.23 48.96 5.80
CA VAL A 100 -20.95 49.78 6.98
C VAL A 100 -20.24 51.04 6.52
N THR A 101 -20.97 52.14 6.46
CA THR A 101 -20.43 53.41 5.94
C THR A 101 -19.71 54.26 6.97
N GLU A 102 -20.00 54.05 8.26
CA GLU A 102 -19.26 54.64 9.37
C GLU A 102 -19.05 53.58 10.46
N GLN A 103 -17.80 53.21 10.70
CA GLN A 103 -17.48 52.26 11.74
C GLN A 103 -17.26 52.92 13.10
N HIS A 104 -18.21 52.79 13.99
CA HIS A 104 -18.12 53.22 15.37
C HIS A 104 -17.96 51.98 16.29
N SER A 105 -17.25 52.16 17.41
CA SER A 105 -17.37 51.25 18.53
C SER A 105 -18.76 51.34 19.10
N VAL A 106 -19.48 50.20 19.10
CA VAL A 106 -20.82 50.14 19.69
C VAL A 106 -20.70 49.70 21.14
N PHE A 107 -21.06 50.58 22.07
CA PHE A 107 -21.13 50.16 23.48
C PHE A 107 -22.16 49.08 23.67
N ASN A 108 -21.72 47.92 24.06
CA ASN A 108 -22.59 46.80 24.33
C ASN A 108 -23.37 47.03 25.63
N LYS A 109 -24.61 47.47 25.51
CA LYS A 109 -25.53 47.63 26.66
C LYS A 109 -25.88 46.30 27.33
N TYR A 110 -25.51 45.18 26.77
CA TYR A 110 -25.92 43.82 27.18
C TYR A 110 -24.79 42.94 27.67
N SER A 111 -23.54 43.39 27.65
CA SER A 111 -22.43 42.65 28.24
C SER A 111 -22.39 42.79 29.77
N THR A 112 -23.33 42.18 30.45
CA THR A 112 -23.15 41.89 31.88
C THR A 112 -22.54 40.53 32.01
N GLY A 113 -21.20 40.45 31.92
CA GLY A 113 -20.45 39.30 32.39
C GLY A 113 -20.22 38.18 31.38
N THR A 114 -18.99 37.99 31.05
CA THR A 114 -18.26 36.74 30.78
C THR A 114 -18.74 35.77 29.70
N SER A 115 -19.66 36.05 28.83
CA SER A 115 -19.89 35.22 27.66
C SER A 115 -19.59 35.99 26.38
N ASN A 116 -18.44 35.71 25.78
CA ASN A 116 -18.13 36.03 24.40
C ASN A 116 -19.01 35.18 23.50
N SER A 117 -20.30 35.53 23.36
CA SER A 117 -21.10 34.89 22.35
C SER A 117 -20.65 35.42 20.98
N PHE A 118 -20.29 34.49 20.10
CA PHE A 118 -19.90 34.74 18.72
C PHE A 118 -20.82 35.68 17.94
N ILE A 119 -22.06 35.76 18.33
CA ILE A 119 -23.14 36.52 17.67
C ILE A 119 -23.00 38.02 17.81
N PHE A 120 -22.42 38.47 18.91
CA PHE A 120 -22.48 39.85 19.31
C PHE A 120 -21.10 40.31 19.75
N ASN A 121 -20.12 40.22 18.85
CA ASN A 121 -18.94 41.06 19.07
C ASN A 121 -19.32 42.53 18.73
N ASN A 122 -20.03 43.14 19.68
CA ASN A 122 -20.69 44.42 19.53
C ASN A 122 -19.78 45.61 19.73
N ASP A 123 -18.47 45.41 19.62
CA ASP A 123 -17.53 46.50 19.76
C ASP A 123 -17.43 47.36 18.50
N VAL A 124 -18.02 46.94 17.39
CA VAL A 124 -18.07 47.68 16.13
C VAL A 124 -19.40 47.54 15.41
N SER A 125 -19.81 48.57 14.69
CA SER A 125 -20.96 48.53 13.81
C SER A 125 -20.81 47.43 12.75
N SER A 126 -21.78 46.53 12.61
CA SER A 126 -21.71 45.39 11.69
C SER A 126 -23.09 45.08 11.07
N ILE A 127 -23.13 44.15 10.10
CA ILE A 127 -24.39 43.73 9.44
C ILE A 127 -24.43 42.21 9.45
N THR A 128 -25.58 41.63 9.77
CA THR A 128 -25.82 40.20 9.61
C THR A 128 -26.84 39.94 8.51
N GLY A 129 -26.54 39.09 7.54
CA GLY A 129 -27.42 38.76 6.45
C GLY A 129 -28.64 37.94 6.90
N LEU A 130 -28.45 36.67 7.27
CA LEU A 130 -29.55 35.81 7.72
C LEU A 130 -29.22 35.23 9.11
N VAL A 131 -30.24 35.17 9.97
CA VAL A 131 -30.13 34.49 11.28
C VAL A 131 -31.29 33.50 11.46
N ALA A 132 -30.94 32.30 11.91
CA ALA A 132 -31.87 31.30 12.40
C ALA A 132 -31.66 31.09 13.92
N GLN A 133 -32.71 31.17 14.70
CA GLN A 133 -32.68 30.99 16.13
C GLN A 133 -33.86 30.12 16.60
N SER A 134 -33.65 29.30 17.62
CA SER A 134 -34.71 28.51 18.24
C SER A 134 -35.50 27.64 17.26
N ASN A 135 -34.84 26.55 16.79
CA ASN A 135 -35.41 25.54 15.89
C ASN A 135 -35.86 26.10 14.51
N SER A 136 -35.13 27.05 13.98
CA SER A 136 -35.45 27.72 12.71
C SER A 136 -34.48 27.33 11.58
N THR A 137 -34.82 27.65 10.36
CA THR A 137 -34.00 27.37 9.18
C THR A 137 -33.80 28.60 8.32
N ILE A 138 -32.57 28.80 7.88
CA ILE A 138 -32.22 29.83 6.89
C ILE A 138 -31.51 29.22 5.70
N ILE A 139 -31.85 29.70 4.50
CA ILE A 139 -31.29 29.18 3.24
C ILE A 139 -30.89 30.34 2.34
N ASN A 140 -29.64 30.33 1.90
CA ASN A 140 -29.20 31.11 0.74
C ASN A 140 -29.18 30.18 -0.45
N THR A 141 -30.15 30.30 -1.35
CA THR A 141 -30.32 29.38 -2.48
C THR A 141 -29.19 29.54 -3.53
N ASP A 142 -29.14 28.65 -4.52
CA ASP A 142 -28.18 28.69 -5.62
C ASP A 142 -28.12 30.04 -6.39
N SER A 143 -29.25 30.74 -6.48
CA SER A 143 -29.34 32.09 -7.04
C SER A 143 -29.08 33.22 -6.02
N GLY A 144 -28.99 32.88 -4.74
CA GLY A 144 -28.84 33.86 -3.66
C GLY A 144 -27.44 34.43 -3.57
N ILE A 145 -27.35 35.73 -3.40
CA ILE A 145 -26.12 36.51 -3.23
C ILE A 145 -26.19 37.28 -1.94
N ILE A 146 -25.16 37.23 -1.11
CA ILE A 146 -24.99 38.01 0.10
C ILE A 146 -23.61 38.64 0.04
N ASP A 147 -23.56 39.97 -0.14
CA ASP A 147 -22.33 40.76 -0.17
C ASP A 147 -22.31 41.75 0.98
N LEU A 148 -21.38 41.57 1.91
CA LEU A 148 -21.25 42.39 3.10
C LEU A 148 -19.90 43.07 3.18
N TYR A 149 -19.86 44.35 3.48
CA TYR A 149 -18.69 45.22 3.53
C TYR A 149 -18.61 45.95 4.88
N GLY A 150 -17.55 45.70 5.57
CA GLY A 150 -17.27 46.28 6.90
C GLY A 150 -17.04 45.25 7.97
N ARG A 151 -16.26 45.61 8.99
CA ARG A 151 -15.79 44.72 10.05
C ARG A 151 -16.94 44.13 10.87
N GLY A 152 -16.77 42.90 11.33
CA GLY A 152 -17.72 42.19 12.20
C GLY A 152 -18.95 41.66 11.51
N SER A 153 -19.10 41.82 10.19
CA SER A 153 -20.28 41.34 9.44
C SER A 153 -20.33 39.81 9.36
N VAL A 154 -21.59 39.30 9.35
CA VAL A 154 -21.84 37.84 9.30
C VAL A 154 -22.83 37.56 8.15
N GLY A 155 -22.44 36.66 7.24
CA GLY A 155 -23.31 36.30 6.14
C GLY A 155 -24.55 35.52 6.61
N MET A 156 -24.36 34.39 7.26
CA MET A 156 -25.43 33.58 7.82
C MET A 156 -25.07 33.05 9.21
N LEU A 157 -26.01 32.93 10.11
CA LEU A 157 -25.80 32.45 11.46
C LEU A 157 -26.94 31.55 11.95
N ALA A 158 -26.62 30.37 12.44
CA ALA A 158 -27.57 29.48 13.11
C ALA A 158 -27.26 29.31 14.59
N ILE A 159 -28.32 29.33 15.44
CA ILE A 159 -28.24 29.30 16.88
C ILE A 159 -29.35 28.41 17.43
N ALA A 160 -29.09 27.69 18.53
CA ALA A 160 -30.11 27.02 19.32
C ALA A 160 -31.06 26.14 18.48
N ASP A 161 -30.61 24.94 18.16
CA ASP A 161 -31.31 23.91 17.38
C ASP A 161 -31.68 24.32 15.95
N SER A 162 -30.97 25.29 15.39
CA SER A 162 -31.29 25.87 14.08
C SER A 162 -30.30 25.43 13.01
N THR A 163 -30.71 25.60 11.75
CA THR A 163 -29.93 25.24 10.57
C THR A 163 -29.74 26.41 9.63
N ALA A 164 -28.52 26.57 9.11
CA ALA A 164 -28.17 27.50 8.04
C ALA A 164 -27.59 26.73 6.84
N GLU A 165 -28.14 26.97 5.63
CA GLU A 165 -27.67 26.31 4.40
C GLU A 165 -27.30 27.36 3.34
N ASN A 166 -26.04 27.36 2.92
CA ASN A 166 -25.57 28.16 1.81
C ASN A 166 -25.44 27.31 0.55
N GLN A 167 -26.24 27.55 -0.46
CA GLN A 167 -26.15 26.96 -1.80
C GLN A 167 -25.70 28.02 -2.83
N GLY A 168 -25.71 29.31 -2.45
CA GLY A 168 -25.38 30.46 -3.29
C GLY A 168 -24.02 31.07 -3.00
N LYS A 169 -23.92 32.36 -3.12
CA LYS A 169 -22.67 33.11 -2.94
C LYS A 169 -22.74 33.99 -1.71
N ILE A 170 -21.67 33.99 -0.93
CA ILE A 170 -21.47 34.90 0.20
C ILE A 170 -20.12 35.54 0.00
N THR A 171 -20.05 36.86 0.02
CA THR A 171 -18.84 37.68 -0.03
C THR A 171 -18.73 38.55 1.21
N LEU A 172 -17.60 38.51 1.88
CA LEU A 172 -17.27 39.43 2.97
C LEU A 172 -15.98 40.19 2.68
N ASP A 173 -16.00 41.51 2.84
CA ASP A 173 -14.80 42.35 2.90
C ASP A 173 -14.78 43.17 4.22
N SER A 174 -14.18 42.60 5.22
CA SER A 174 -14.14 43.21 6.57
C SER A 174 -13.26 44.45 6.68
N MET A 175 -12.30 44.59 5.76
CA MET A 175 -11.36 45.70 5.72
C MET A 175 -11.83 46.84 4.79
N TRP A 176 -12.99 46.65 4.15
CA TRP A 176 -13.61 47.71 3.32
C TRP A 176 -13.98 48.90 4.19
N VAL A 177 -13.69 50.10 3.69
CA VAL A 177 -13.99 51.37 4.34
C VAL A 177 -14.63 52.30 3.30
N ASP A 178 -15.75 52.92 3.63
CA ASP A 178 -16.34 53.97 2.78
C ASP A 178 -15.37 55.13 2.59
N ALA A 179 -15.26 55.64 1.36
CA ALA A 179 -14.35 56.74 1.03
C ALA A 179 -14.62 58.02 1.82
N ASN A 180 -15.84 58.18 2.35
CA ASN A 180 -16.27 59.32 3.13
C ASN A 180 -16.22 59.03 4.65
N ASP A 181 -15.88 57.85 5.06
CA ASP A 181 -15.78 57.46 6.48
C ASP A 181 -14.58 58.10 7.13
N THR A 182 -14.82 59.13 7.96
CA THR A 182 -13.75 59.80 8.74
C THR A 182 -13.53 59.15 10.11
N THR A 183 -14.35 58.16 10.46
CA THR A 183 -14.38 57.50 11.78
C THR A 183 -13.91 56.07 11.76
N ALA A 184 -13.48 55.53 10.59
CA ALA A 184 -13.08 54.15 10.42
C ALA A 184 -12.08 53.70 11.49
N MET A 185 -12.50 52.78 12.33
CA MET A 185 -11.67 52.17 13.33
C MET A 185 -10.92 51.01 12.67
N ARG A 186 -9.73 51.25 12.19
CA ARG A 186 -8.80 50.19 11.78
C ARG A 186 -8.03 49.65 13.00
N ASP A 187 -8.74 49.07 13.93
CA ASP A 187 -8.08 48.40 15.03
C ASP A 187 -7.62 47.03 14.56
N ILE A 188 -6.38 46.95 14.15
CA ILE A 188 -5.67 45.73 13.73
C ILE A 188 -5.14 44.94 14.93
N ALA A 189 -5.40 45.35 16.17
CA ALA A 189 -4.94 44.63 17.35
C ALA A 189 -5.67 43.30 17.61
N SER A 190 -6.77 43.02 16.92
CA SER A 190 -7.43 41.71 17.03
C SER A 190 -6.62 40.59 16.37
N ASN A 191 -6.52 39.49 17.09
CA ASN A 191 -5.83 38.28 16.64
C ASN A 191 -6.80 37.13 16.28
N SER A 192 -8.09 37.43 16.11
CA SER A 192 -9.10 36.42 15.82
C SER A 192 -9.85 36.73 14.53
N ALA A 193 -9.98 35.75 13.64
CA ALA A 193 -10.68 35.89 12.37
C ALA A 193 -12.15 36.29 12.55
N ILE A 194 -12.83 35.78 13.58
CA ILE A 194 -14.26 36.09 13.84
C ILE A 194 -14.51 37.54 14.22
N ASP A 195 -13.53 38.24 14.76
CA ASP A 195 -13.63 39.68 15.07
C ASP A 195 -13.71 40.54 13.81
N PHE A 196 -13.23 40.00 12.70
CA PHE A 196 -13.29 40.67 11.39
C PHE A 196 -14.57 40.35 10.63
N GLY A 197 -15.13 39.12 10.82
CA GLY A 197 -16.37 38.69 10.19
C GLY A 197 -16.41 37.20 9.92
N THR A 198 -17.61 36.70 9.61
CA THR A 198 -17.81 35.27 9.34
C THR A 198 -18.76 35.05 8.17
N GLY A 199 -18.39 34.25 7.20
CA GLY A 199 -19.28 33.88 6.07
C GLY A 199 -20.51 33.13 6.54
N VAL A 200 -20.30 31.94 7.14
CA VAL A 200 -21.37 31.13 7.72
C VAL A 200 -20.96 30.64 9.11
N GLY A 201 -21.75 30.88 10.13
CA GLY A 201 -21.44 30.53 11.48
C GLY A 201 -22.54 29.81 12.25
N VAL A 202 -22.11 29.14 13.31
CA VAL A 202 -22.97 28.61 14.34
C VAL A 202 -22.50 29.09 15.71
N GLY A 203 -23.44 29.43 16.57
CA GLY A 203 -23.14 29.97 17.89
C GLY A 203 -24.07 29.49 18.98
N THR A 204 -23.74 29.83 20.22
CA THR A 204 -24.57 29.60 21.39
C THR A 204 -25.43 30.84 21.71
N ASP A 205 -26.65 30.64 22.10
CA ASP A 205 -27.48 31.69 22.69
C ASP A 205 -27.12 31.78 24.19
N SER A 206 -26.56 32.91 24.59
CA SER A 206 -26.22 33.18 26.00
C SER A 206 -27.46 33.23 26.94
N TYR A 207 -28.66 33.32 26.39
CA TYR A 207 -29.91 33.38 27.15
C TYR A 207 -30.57 32.05 27.47
N SER A 208 -30.31 30.97 26.72
CA SER A 208 -31.03 29.71 26.85
C SER A 208 -30.28 28.56 27.50
N GLY A 209 -29.06 28.79 27.99
CA GLY A 209 -28.27 27.73 28.64
C GLY A 209 -27.80 26.66 27.68
N ALA A 210 -26.71 26.01 28.05
CA ALA A 210 -25.99 25.01 27.29
C ALA A 210 -26.85 23.89 26.68
N GLY A 211 -26.51 23.41 25.51
CA GLY A 211 -26.90 22.10 25.02
C GLY A 211 -27.86 22.05 23.84
N LYS A 212 -27.96 23.08 23.05
CA LYS A 212 -28.75 23.04 21.82
C LYS A 212 -27.84 23.00 20.59
N ASN A 213 -28.10 22.06 19.69
CA ASN A 213 -27.28 21.77 18.51
C ASN A 213 -27.64 22.74 17.38
N ALA A 214 -26.70 23.54 16.91
CA ALA A 214 -26.88 24.29 15.68
C ALA A 214 -25.98 23.73 14.59
N THR A 215 -26.45 23.72 13.35
CA THR A 215 -25.69 23.25 12.20
C THR A 215 -25.71 24.28 11.08
N ALA A 216 -24.55 24.52 10.48
CA ALA A 216 -24.47 25.32 9.26
C ALA A 216 -23.70 24.58 8.18
N ILE A 217 -24.24 24.62 6.97
CA ILE A 217 -23.72 23.84 5.83
C ILE A 217 -23.47 24.79 4.66
N ASN A 218 -22.24 24.81 4.16
CA ASN A 218 -21.96 25.34 2.82
C ASN A 218 -22.11 24.17 1.84
N GLN A 219 -23.28 24.10 1.17
CA GLN A 219 -23.69 22.99 0.31
C GLN A 219 -22.81 22.90 -0.95
N LEU A 220 -22.86 21.77 -1.63
CA LEU A 220 -22.21 21.59 -2.94
C LEU A 220 -22.73 22.67 -3.93
N GLY A 221 -21.80 23.44 -4.51
CA GLY A 221 -22.12 24.62 -5.35
C GLY A 221 -22.16 25.95 -4.59
N GLY A 222 -22.27 25.92 -3.26
CA GLY A 222 -22.15 27.11 -2.42
C GLY A 222 -20.74 27.68 -2.40
N VAL A 223 -20.60 29.00 -2.49
CA VAL A 223 -19.32 29.69 -2.51
C VAL A 223 -19.27 30.76 -1.44
N ILE A 224 -18.24 30.68 -0.59
CA ILE A 224 -17.96 31.74 0.42
C ILE A 224 -16.62 32.37 0.06
N THR A 225 -16.58 33.67 -0.10
CA THR A 225 -15.34 34.43 -0.37
C THR A 225 -15.09 35.43 0.75
N ILE A 226 -13.96 35.33 1.40
CA ILE A 226 -13.51 36.24 2.46
C ILE A 226 -12.33 37.06 1.95
N TYR A 227 -12.47 38.35 1.93
CA TYR A 227 -11.38 39.26 1.55
C TYR A 227 -10.69 39.80 2.79
N ASN A 228 -9.36 39.73 2.76
CA ASN A 228 -8.42 40.41 3.68
C ASN A 228 -8.37 39.83 5.09
N ALA A 229 -9.49 39.73 5.80
CA ALA A 229 -9.59 39.20 7.16
C ALA A 229 -11.01 38.65 7.40
N GLY A 230 -11.11 37.61 8.21
CA GLY A 230 -12.38 36.95 8.55
C GLY A 230 -12.29 35.42 8.49
N ALA A 231 -13.36 34.73 8.87
CA ALA A 231 -13.51 33.29 8.77
C ALA A 231 -14.54 32.94 7.68
N GLY A 232 -14.22 31.95 6.84
CA GLY A 232 -15.20 31.41 5.89
C GLY A 232 -16.37 30.77 6.61
N MET A 233 -16.07 29.83 7.52
CA MET A 233 -17.06 29.22 8.42
C MET A 233 -16.54 29.22 9.86
N ALA A 234 -17.41 29.31 10.84
CA ALA A 234 -17.00 29.23 12.22
C ALA A 234 -18.02 28.53 13.12
N ALA A 235 -17.55 27.65 14.00
CA ALA A 235 -18.34 26.97 15.02
C ALA A 235 -17.90 27.41 16.41
N TYR A 236 -18.86 27.87 17.21
CA TYR A 236 -18.65 28.30 18.59
C TYR A 236 -19.56 27.54 19.54
N GLY A 237 -18.97 26.85 20.54
CA GLY A 237 -19.69 26.10 21.56
C GLY A 237 -19.89 24.63 21.26
N ALA A 238 -19.91 23.82 22.31
CA ALA A 238 -20.11 22.38 22.26
C ALA A 238 -21.41 22.01 21.51
N SER A 239 -21.36 20.94 20.70
CA SER A 239 -22.47 20.45 19.88
C SER A 239 -22.87 21.33 18.69
N ASN A 240 -22.17 22.41 18.41
CA ASN A 240 -22.38 23.25 17.24
C ASN A 240 -21.42 22.81 16.12
N THR A 241 -21.96 22.65 14.91
CA THR A 241 -21.19 22.08 13.78
C THR A 241 -21.33 22.93 12.53
N VAL A 242 -20.20 23.21 11.87
CA VAL A 242 -20.15 23.76 10.53
C VAL A 242 -19.59 22.73 9.54
N ILE A 243 -20.21 22.61 8.36
CA ILE A 243 -19.85 21.63 7.34
C ILE A 243 -19.64 22.35 6.01
N ASN A 244 -18.45 22.23 5.44
CA ASN A 244 -18.19 22.73 4.09
C ASN A 244 -18.24 21.58 3.08
N GLN A 245 -19.21 21.62 2.18
CA GLN A 245 -19.31 20.75 0.99
C GLN A 245 -19.11 21.55 -0.31
N GLY A 246 -19.06 22.88 -0.21
CA GLY A 246 -18.84 23.82 -1.30
C GLY A 246 -17.43 24.37 -1.34
N THR A 247 -17.30 25.62 -1.76
CA THR A 247 -16.00 26.28 -1.89
C THR A 247 -15.88 27.46 -0.93
N ILE A 248 -14.76 27.54 -0.24
CA ILE A 248 -14.34 28.71 0.55
C ILE A 248 -13.10 29.29 -0.11
N ASN A 249 -13.14 30.57 -0.45
CA ASN A 249 -12.03 31.31 -1.01
C ASN A 249 -11.52 32.35 0.00
N LEU A 250 -10.23 32.33 0.29
CA LEU A 250 -9.52 33.34 1.07
C LEU A 250 -8.71 34.20 0.11
N GLU A 251 -9.10 35.45 -0.03
CA GLU A 251 -8.61 36.37 -1.05
C GLU A 251 -8.08 37.67 -0.44
N LYS A 252 -7.37 38.47 -1.23
CA LYS A 252 -7.00 39.82 -0.90
C LYS A 252 -7.39 40.79 -1.99
N ASN A 253 -7.64 42.06 -1.59
CA ASN A 253 -7.90 43.15 -2.50
C ASN A 253 -7.10 44.40 -2.09
N GLY A 254 -7.40 45.57 -2.63
CA GLY A 254 -6.69 46.80 -2.33
C GLY A 254 -6.78 47.29 -0.87
N ASN A 255 -7.65 46.70 -0.05
CA ASN A 255 -7.82 47.00 1.36
C ASN A 255 -6.96 46.10 2.28
N TYR A 256 -6.14 45.21 1.73
CA TYR A 256 -5.34 44.26 2.48
C TYR A 256 -4.22 44.97 3.25
N ASP A 257 -4.03 44.59 4.53
CA ASP A 257 -2.99 45.09 5.39
C ASP A 257 -1.99 43.97 5.74
N ASP A 258 -0.74 44.12 5.29
CA ASP A 258 0.32 43.13 5.51
C ASP A 258 0.72 42.97 7.00
N SER A 259 0.25 43.84 7.91
CA SER A 259 0.50 43.73 9.35
C SER A 259 -0.46 42.82 10.08
N LEU A 260 -1.49 42.28 9.41
CA LEU A 260 -2.45 41.36 9.99
C LEU A 260 -1.78 40.07 10.45
N ALA A 261 -2.19 39.57 11.62
CA ALA A 261 -1.69 38.31 12.15
C ALA A 261 -2.17 37.09 11.30
N ALA A 262 -1.40 36.02 11.29
CA ALA A 262 -1.69 34.84 10.46
C ALA A 262 -3.05 34.14 10.73
N ASN A 263 -3.63 34.32 11.91
CA ASN A 263 -4.91 33.72 12.30
C ASN A 263 -6.12 34.64 12.08
N THR A 264 -5.96 35.75 11.37
CA THR A 264 -7.05 36.68 11.08
C THR A 264 -7.79 36.39 9.78
N LEU A 265 -7.26 35.51 8.91
CA LEU A 265 -7.90 35.06 7.67
C LEU A 265 -7.90 33.54 7.64
N VAL A 266 -9.08 32.93 7.83
CA VAL A 266 -9.20 31.48 8.07
C VAL A 266 -10.35 30.90 7.26
N GLY A 267 -10.13 29.72 6.68
CA GLY A 267 -11.19 28.97 5.98
C GLY A 267 -12.27 28.50 6.93
N MET A 268 -11.91 27.71 7.94
CA MET A 268 -12.86 27.24 8.96
C MET A 268 -12.24 27.39 10.37
N ALA A 269 -13.01 27.90 11.30
CA ALA A 269 -12.57 28.15 12.67
C ALA A 269 -13.46 27.46 13.70
N VAL A 270 -12.89 26.99 14.80
CA VAL A 270 -13.62 26.44 15.94
C VAL A 270 -13.18 27.07 17.24
N TYR A 271 -14.18 27.28 18.10
CA TYR A 271 -14.03 27.90 19.42
C TYR A 271 -14.93 27.18 20.42
N GLU A 272 -14.50 27.10 21.69
CA GLU A 272 -15.27 26.54 22.81
C GLU A 272 -15.97 25.21 22.51
N HIS A 273 -15.18 24.19 22.09
CA HIS A 273 -15.64 22.84 21.77
C HIS A 273 -16.53 22.70 20.52
N GLY A 274 -16.55 23.70 19.61
CA GLY A 274 -17.24 23.59 18.31
C GLY A 274 -16.63 22.53 17.40
N THR A 275 -17.36 22.17 16.36
CA THR A 275 -16.90 21.20 15.34
C THR A 275 -16.94 21.83 13.93
N ALA A 276 -15.86 21.69 13.17
CA ALA A 276 -15.78 22.08 11.77
C ALA A 276 -15.40 20.88 10.91
N ILE A 277 -16.17 20.63 9.86
CA ILE A 277 -15.96 19.53 8.92
C ILE A 277 -15.82 20.09 7.51
N ASN A 278 -14.64 19.99 6.92
CA ASN A 278 -14.48 20.16 5.48
C ASN A 278 -14.74 18.80 4.83
N ASP A 279 -15.95 18.62 4.28
CA ASP A 279 -16.44 17.35 3.75
C ASP A 279 -15.77 17.03 2.39
N GLN A 280 -15.97 15.85 1.86
CA GLN A 280 -15.27 15.32 0.66
C GLN A 280 -15.32 16.24 -0.57
N THR A 281 -16.43 16.90 -0.79
CA THR A 281 -16.60 17.86 -1.89
C THR A 281 -16.16 19.28 -1.53
N GLY A 282 -15.82 19.50 -0.25
CA GLY A 282 -15.44 20.81 0.26
C GLY A 282 -14.05 21.22 -0.23
N VAL A 283 -13.93 22.45 -0.69
CA VAL A 283 -12.67 23.05 -1.15
C VAL A 283 -12.39 24.33 -0.38
N ILE A 284 -11.17 24.47 0.12
CA ILE A 284 -10.70 25.72 0.74
C ILE A 284 -9.52 26.22 -0.09
N ASN A 285 -9.70 27.35 -0.77
CA ASN A 285 -8.68 28.03 -1.56
C ASN A 285 -8.03 29.15 -0.75
N ILE A 286 -6.72 29.13 -0.60
CA ILE A 286 -5.93 30.10 0.13
C ILE A 286 -5.04 30.85 -0.86
N ASN A 287 -5.39 32.08 -1.19
CA ASN A 287 -4.68 32.93 -2.15
C ASN A 287 -3.98 34.12 -1.46
N VAL A 288 -3.77 34.03 -0.14
CA VAL A 288 -3.12 35.04 0.69
C VAL A 288 -2.08 34.38 1.59
N GLY A 289 -0.88 34.93 1.68
CA GLY A 289 0.22 34.32 2.42
C GLY A 289 -0.02 34.18 3.94
N THR A 290 -0.89 34.99 4.52
CA THR A 290 -1.31 34.93 5.94
C THR A 290 -2.55 34.05 6.14
N GLY A 291 -3.19 33.57 5.06
CA GLY A 291 -4.39 32.73 5.14
C GLY A 291 -4.08 31.33 5.69
N GLN A 292 -5.02 30.80 6.45
CA GLN A 292 -4.98 29.45 6.99
C GLN A 292 -6.27 28.69 6.64
N ALA A 293 -6.12 27.39 6.34
CA ALA A 293 -7.31 26.56 6.10
C ALA A 293 -8.16 26.44 7.37
N PHE A 294 -7.51 26.24 8.51
CA PHE A 294 -8.17 25.96 9.78
C PHE A 294 -7.57 26.77 10.94
N TYR A 295 -8.42 27.10 11.88
CA TYR A 295 -8.04 27.62 13.20
C TYR A 295 -8.82 26.89 14.29
N ASN A 296 -8.16 26.53 15.37
CA ASN A 296 -8.75 25.94 16.56
C ASN A 296 -8.18 26.64 17.79
N ASP A 297 -9.04 27.02 18.71
CA ASP A 297 -8.66 27.63 19.98
C ASP A 297 -8.03 26.62 20.98
N GLY A 298 -7.90 25.36 20.60
CA GLY A 298 -7.37 24.25 21.41
C GLY A 298 -8.47 23.42 22.09
N THR A 299 -9.73 23.76 21.92
CA THR A 299 -10.86 23.06 22.59
C THR A 299 -11.80 22.33 21.65
N GLY A 300 -11.87 22.76 20.37
CA GLY A 300 -12.83 22.24 19.40
C GLY A 300 -12.30 21.07 18.55
N THR A 301 -13.09 20.61 17.61
CA THR A 301 -12.76 19.53 16.66
C THR A 301 -12.78 20.03 15.22
N ILE A 302 -11.72 19.76 14.47
CA ILE A 302 -11.67 20.01 13.02
C ILE A 302 -11.42 18.70 12.30
N VAL A 303 -12.22 18.42 11.27
CA VAL A 303 -12.11 17.24 10.41
C VAL A 303 -12.00 17.71 8.96
N ASN A 304 -10.98 17.26 8.24
CA ASN A 304 -10.83 17.57 6.82
C ASN A 304 -10.84 16.31 5.98
N TYR A 305 -11.90 16.09 5.26
CA TYR A 305 -12.02 15.09 4.19
C TYR A 305 -11.90 15.70 2.79
N GLY A 306 -11.96 17.03 2.71
CA GLY A 306 -12.01 17.77 1.45
C GLY A 306 -10.63 18.24 0.97
N THR A 307 -10.62 19.18 0.06
CA THR A 307 -9.42 19.69 -0.60
C THR A 307 -9.03 21.07 -0.05
N ILE A 308 -7.74 21.25 0.23
CA ILE A 308 -7.14 22.54 0.56
C ILE A 308 -6.18 22.91 -0.57
N CYS A 309 -6.36 24.11 -1.15
CA CYS A 309 -5.50 24.63 -2.20
C CYS A 309 -4.81 25.92 -1.71
N THR A 310 -3.48 25.94 -1.70
CA THR A 310 -2.69 27.14 -1.37
C THR A 310 -1.99 27.63 -2.63
N PHE A 311 -2.36 28.84 -3.08
CA PHE A 311 -1.89 29.40 -4.36
C PHE A 311 -2.03 28.45 -5.55
N GLY A 312 -3.14 27.73 -5.62
CA GLY A 312 -3.46 26.76 -6.68
C GLY A 312 -2.82 25.39 -6.53
N VAL A 313 -2.01 25.15 -5.50
CA VAL A 313 -1.47 23.83 -5.14
C VAL A 313 -2.42 23.18 -4.15
N CYS A 314 -3.01 22.04 -4.51
CA CYS A 314 -4.10 21.44 -3.76
C CYS A 314 -3.69 20.11 -3.10
N GLN A 315 -4.19 19.90 -1.89
CA GLN A 315 -4.08 18.65 -1.12
C GLN A 315 -5.47 18.21 -0.65
N SER A 316 -5.78 16.93 -0.71
CA SER A 316 -7.08 16.39 -0.31
C SER A 316 -6.92 15.38 0.84
N GLY A 317 -7.95 15.24 1.66
CA GLY A 317 -8.14 14.11 2.54
C GLY A 317 -7.30 14.06 3.81
N ASN A 318 -7.14 15.18 4.51
CA ASN A 318 -6.49 15.20 5.82
C ASN A 318 -7.51 15.32 6.95
N GLU A 319 -7.66 14.30 7.78
CA GLU A 319 -8.42 14.43 9.03
C GLU A 319 -7.51 15.06 10.11
N TYR A 320 -7.92 16.21 10.64
CA TYR A 320 -7.31 16.83 11.81
C TYR A 320 -8.16 16.47 13.03
N ASN A 321 -7.62 15.68 13.93
CA ASN A 321 -8.25 15.44 15.22
C ASN A 321 -7.47 16.25 16.25
N ASN A 322 -8.09 17.31 16.77
CA ASN A 322 -7.39 18.32 17.53
C ASN A 322 -7.77 18.28 19.00
N THR A 323 -7.20 17.33 19.70
CA THR A 323 -6.95 17.49 21.15
C THR A 323 -5.44 17.59 21.32
N ASP A 324 -4.91 18.79 21.48
CA ASP A 324 -3.53 19.20 21.84
C ASP A 324 -2.32 18.51 21.15
N ASP A 325 -2.50 17.36 20.50
CA ASP A 325 -1.49 16.62 19.75
C ASP A 325 -2.03 16.17 18.40
N PHE A 326 -1.65 16.87 17.33
CA PHE A 326 -1.75 16.35 15.96
C PHE A 326 -0.85 15.11 15.82
N THR A 327 -1.34 13.92 16.15
CA THR A 327 -0.52 12.72 16.14
C THR A 327 -0.38 12.12 14.75
N SER A 328 -1.39 12.26 13.86
CA SER A 328 -1.34 11.72 12.50
C SER A 328 -2.26 12.45 11.52
N LEU A 329 -1.90 12.39 10.24
CA LEU A 329 -2.76 12.74 9.11
C LEU A 329 -3.55 11.49 8.70
N ILE A 330 -4.82 11.64 8.31
CA ILE A 330 -5.65 10.50 7.87
C ILE A 330 -6.12 10.76 6.45
N TYR A 331 -5.80 9.81 5.56
CA TYR A 331 -6.28 9.76 4.18
C TYR A 331 -7.26 8.61 4.01
N THR A 332 -8.36 8.85 3.30
CA THR A 332 -9.42 7.87 3.09
C THR A 332 -9.62 7.62 1.60
N GLY A 333 -10.35 6.56 1.25
CA GLY A 333 -10.60 6.22 -0.15
C GLY A 333 -11.18 7.39 -0.95
N GLY A 334 -10.60 7.64 -2.12
CA GLY A 334 -10.88 8.77 -2.99
C GLY A 334 -9.94 9.97 -2.83
N ASP A 335 -9.11 10.01 -1.78
CA ASP A 335 -8.19 11.12 -1.54
C ASP A 335 -6.97 11.07 -2.48
N THR A 336 -6.47 12.26 -2.84
CA THR A 336 -5.21 12.43 -3.56
C THR A 336 -4.20 13.09 -2.65
N ILE A 337 -3.10 12.38 -2.31
CA ILE A 337 -2.02 12.94 -1.48
C ILE A 337 -1.18 13.93 -2.30
N THR A 338 -0.79 13.53 -3.52
CA THR A 338 -0.04 14.40 -4.44
C THR A 338 -0.55 14.25 -5.86
N ARG A 339 -0.43 15.31 -6.66
CA ARG A 339 -0.68 15.30 -8.10
C ARG A 339 0.64 15.25 -8.88
N SER A 340 0.57 14.91 -10.16
CA SER A 340 1.75 14.87 -11.03
C SER A 340 2.51 16.21 -11.02
N GLY A 341 3.82 16.15 -10.75
CA GLY A 341 4.70 17.32 -10.64
C GLY A 341 4.68 18.03 -9.29
N GLU A 342 3.81 17.61 -8.37
CA GLU A 342 3.71 18.17 -7.02
C GLU A 342 4.71 17.48 -6.06
N THR A 343 5.22 18.24 -5.09
CA THR A 343 6.05 17.70 -4.00
C THR A 343 5.43 18.06 -2.66
N VAL A 344 5.15 17.05 -1.85
CA VAL A 344 4.58 17.19 -0.51
C VAL A 344 5.51 16.57 0.52
N THR A 345 5.78 17.31 1.59
CA THR A 345 6.52 16.80 2.75
C THR A 345 5.56 16.64 3.92
N LEU A 346 5.35 15.42 4.37
CA LEU A 346 4.57 15.14 5.57
C LEU A 346 5.40 15.57 6.80
N ASN A 347 4.86 16.46 7.60
CA ASN A 347 5.46 16.88 8.86
C ASN A 347 4.96 16.06 10.06
N LYS A 348 4.14 15.05 9.81
CA LYS A 348 3.56 14.11 10.78
C LYS A 348 3.26 12.80 10.09
N SER A 349 3.22 11.71 10.87
CA SER A 349 2.82 10.40 10.38
C SER A 349 1.42 10.44 9.77
N ALA A 350 1.26 9.74 8.65
CA ALA A 350 -0.01 9.62 7.95
C ALA A 350 -0.57 8.19 8.07
N ALA A 351 -1.90 8.08 8.19
CA ALA A 351 -2.63 6.81 8.11
C ALA A 351 -3.53 6.81 6.87
N VAL A 352 -3.47 5.74 6.09
CA VAL A 352 -4.39 5.45 5.00
C VAL A 352 -5.44 4.47 5.51
N THR A 353 -6.72 4.87 5.50
CA THR A 353 -7.82 4.09 6.03
C THR A 353 -8.94 3.97 4.99
N ASP A 354 -9.67 2.87 5.03
CA ASP A 354 -10.82 2.65 4.17
C ASP A 354 -12.11 3.08 4.90
N LYS A 355 -12.40 4.38 4.91
CA LYS A 355 -13.70 4.89 5.36
C LYS A 355 -14.71 4.96 4.19
N LEU A 356 -14.22 4.95 2.94
CA LEU A 356 -15.00 5.08 1.71
C LEU A 356 -14.37 4.21 0.62
N ALA A 357 -15.16 3.69 -0.29
CA ALA A 357 -14.65 2.94 -1.43
C ALA A 357 -13.81 3.85 -2.34
N GLY A 358 -12.58 3.41 -2.67
CA GLY A 358 -11.67 4.13 -3.57
C GLY A 358 -10.20 4.01 -3.17
N ASN A 359 -9.34 4.55 -4.00
CA ASN A 359 -7.90 4.56 -3.78
C ASN A 359 -7.47 5.89 -3.16
N VAL A 360 -6.52 5.85 -2.24
CA VAL A 360 -5.73 7.02 -1.87
C VAL A 360 -4.55 7.10 -2.83
N VAL A 361 -4.44 8.19 -3.58
CA VAL A 361 -3.55 8.27 -4.75
C VAL A 361 -2.36 9.18 -4.50
N ASN A 362 -1.16 8.71 -4.84
CA ASN A 362 0.06 9.49 -4.95
C ASN A 362 0.54 9.49 -6.41
N SER A 363 0.62 10.68 -7.03
CA SER A 363 1.09 10.83 -8.41
C SER A 363 2.29 11.79 -8.54
N GLY A 364 2.69 12.44 -7.45
CA GLY A 364 3.84 13.32 -7.36
C GLY A 364 4.90 12.78 -6.40
N THR A 365 5.70 13.67 -5.81
CA THR A 365 6.74 13.30 -4.85
C THR A 365 6.26 13.50 -3.42
N LEU A 366 6.28 12.43 -2.64
CA LEU A 366 5.91 12.40 -1.23
C LEU A 366 7.12 12.08 -0.37
N SER A 367 7.33 12.83 0.70
CA SER A 367 8.46 12.66 1.63
C SER A 367 8.06 13.02 3.06
N GLY A 368 9.00 12.91 4.01
CA GLY A 368 8.79 13.25 5.41
C GLY A 368 8.46 12.06 6.29
N ASP A 369 7.51 12.22 7.20
CA ASP A 369 7.19 11.22 8.22
C ASP A 369 6.54 9.94 7.65
N GLN A 370 6.41 8.93 8.50
CA GLN A 370 5.91 7.60 8.16
C GLN A 370 4.47 7.62 7.63
N ILE A 371 4.18 6.72 6.68
CA ILE A 371 2.83 6.40 6.22
C ILE A 371 2.46 5.00 6.71
N THR A 372 1.30 4.85 7.35
CA THR A 372 0.73 3.55 7.71
C THR A 372 -0.53 3.30 6.88
N VAL A 373 -0.51 2.26 6.06
CA VAL A 373 -1.70 1.79 5.33
C VAL A 373 -2.38 0.76 6.20
N SER A 374 -3.45 1.16 6.92
CA SER A 374 -4.03 0.38 8.01
C SER A 374 -5.25 -0.45 7.59
N SER A 375 -6.06 0.01 6.65
CA SER A 375 -7.22 -0.74 6.16
C SER A 375 -7.68 -0.34 4.75
N GLY A 376 -7.03 0.64 4.13
CA GLY A 376 -7.37 1.18 2.80
C GLY A 376 -6.46 0.68 1.70
N LEU A 377 -6.59 1.32 0.54
CA LEU A 377 -5.73 1.10 -0.62
C LEU A 377 -4.91 2.36 -0.91
N LEU A 378 -3.58 2.24 -0.84
CA LEU A 378 -2.64 3.28 -1.32
C LEU A 378 -2.18 2.92 -2.73
N GLU A 379 -2.43 3.80 -3.69
CA GLU A 379 -1.93 3.70 -5.06
C GLU A 379 -0.83 4.72 -5.31
N ASN A 380 0.38 4.24 -5.61
CA ASN A 380 1.48 5.04 -6.11
C ASN A 380 1.54 4.85 -7.63
N THR A 381 1.11 5.87 -8.37
CA THR A 381 1.02 5.79 -9.85
C THR A 381 2.40 5.78 -10.51
N SER A 382 2.48 5.52 -11.80
CA SER A 382 3.75 5.43 -12.56
C SER A 382 4.63 6.68 -12.48
N GLY A 383 4.07 7.85 -12.21
CA GLY A 383 4.81 9.10 -11.96
C GLY A 383 5.05 9.40 -10.48
N GLY A 384 4.51 8.61 -9.59
CA GLY A 384 4.57 8.85 -8.15
C GLY A 384 5.89 8.40 -7.52
N ILE A 385 6.39 9.18 -6.58
CA ILE A 385 7.59 8.86 -5.78
C ILE A 385 7.21 8.93 -4.29
N ILE A 386 7.47 7.87 -3.55
CA ILE A 386 7.30 7.82 -2.10
C ILE A 386 8.66 7.64 -1.44
N ASN A 387 9.13 8.68 -0.74
CA ASN A 387 10.39 8.67 0.01
C ASN A 387 10.17 8.37 1.51
N ASN A 388 8.92 8.14 1.92
CA ASN A 388 8.54 7.87 3.31
C ASN A 388 8.78 6.40 3.67
N LEU A 389 9.06 6.13 4.95
CA LEU A 389 8.86 4.80 5.51
C LEU A 389 7.36 4.44 5.40
N VAL A 390 7.07 3.26 4.86
CA VAL A 390 5.68 2.80 4.71
C VAL A 390 5.46 1.54 5.54
N LYS A 391 4.39 1.51 6.33
CA LYS A 391 3.89 0.32 7.02
C LYS A 391 2.59 -0.14 6.38
N LEU A 392 2.48 -1.43 6.15
CA LEU A 392 1.31 -2.06 5.58
C LEU A 392 0.73 -3.06 6.58
N ASP A 393 -0.45 -2.75 7.08
CA ASP A 393 -1.14 -3.55 8.08
C ASP A 393 -2.09 -4.58 7.45
N LYS A 394 -2.58 -5.49 8.28
CA LYS A 394 -3.52 -6.53 7.87
C LYS A 394 -4.80 -5.94 7.27
N GLY A 395 -5.20 -6.45 6.12
CA GLY A 395 -6.42 -6.02 5.42
C GLY A 395 -6.24 -4.79 4.54
N ALA A 396 -5.03 -4.21 4.52
CA ALA A 396 -4.71 -3.07 3.68
C ALA A 396 -3.97 -3.48 2.41
N VAL A 397 -3.98 -2.61 1.40
CA VAL A 397 -3.37 -2.86 0.10
C VAL A 397 -2.48 -1.69 -0.33
N ILE A 398 -1.30 -2.00 -0.86
CA ILE A 398 -0.48 -1.04 -1.60
C ILE A 398 -0.37 -1.52 -3.05
N LYS A 399 -0.61 -0.60 -3.99
CA LYS A 399 -0.36 -0.77 -5.41
C LYS A 399 0.70 0.24 -5.84
N ASN A 400 1.90 -0.24 -6.14
CA ASN A 400 3.02 0.60 -6.56
C ASN A 400 3.32 0.39 -8.04
N ALA A 401 3.11 1.42 -8.85
CA ALA A 401 3.56 1.50 -10.24
C ALA A 401 4.68 2.55 -10.44
N GLY A 402 4.96 3.36 -9.42
CA GLY A 402 6.01 4.37 -9.38
C GLY A 402 7.26 3.92 -8.65
N VAL A 403 7.87 4.82 -7.88
CA VAL A 403 9.11 4.57 -7.14
C VAL A 403 8.87 4.69 -5.63
N MET A 404 9.33 3.72 -4.87
CA MET A 404 9.39 3.78 -3.41
C MET A 404 10.86 3.68 -2.98
N THR A 405 11.38 4.74 -2.37
CA THR A 405 12.83 4.85 -2.08
C THR A 405 13.20 4.49 -0.64
N ASN A 406 12.23 4.30 0.23
CA ASN A 406 12.44 3.95 1.64
C ASN A 406 11.86 2.56 1.95
N ASN A 407 12.13 2.05 3.15
CA ASN A 407 11.70 0.73 3.57
C ASN A 407 10.17 0.59 3.60
N VAL A 408 9.71 -0.62 3.29
CA VAL A 408 8.30 -1.01 3.43
C VAL A 408 8.21 -2.18 4.40
N ASP A 409 7.50 -1.97 5.50
CA ASP A 409 7.25 -2.98 6.53
C ASP A 409 5.86 -3.58 6.34
N VAL A 410 5.78 -4.87 5.97
CA VAL A 410 4.54 -5.58 5.69
C VAL A 410 4.16 -6.44 6.90
N SER A 411 3.04 -6.13 7.53
CA SER A 411 2.55 -6.78 8.76
C SER A 411 1.21 -7.50 8.58
N GLY A 412 0.84 -7.89 7.35
CA GLY A 412 -0.35 -8.69 7.08
C GLY A 412 -1.24 -8.20 5.94
N GLY A 413 -0.81 -7.22 5.18
CA GLY A 413 -1.53 -6.69 4.01
C GLY A 413 -1.01 -7.26 2.68
N ILE A 414 -1.46 -6.64 1.59
CA ILE A 414 -1.09 -7.00 0.21
C ILE A 414 -0.28 -5.87 -0.40
N LEU A 415 0.91 -6.17 -0.87
CA LEU A 415 1.75 -5.26 -1.64
C LEU A 415 1.86 -5.76 -3.08
N ASN A 416 1.32 -5.00 -4.02
CA ASN A 416 1.49 -5.24 -5.46
C ASN A 416 2.48 -4.22 -6.02
N ASN A 417 3.64 -4.68 -6.45
CA ASN A 417 4.69 -3.83 -7.02
C ASN A 417 4.87 -4.10 -8.51
N ALA A 418 4.52 -3.12 -9.33
CA ALA A 418 4.83 -3.08 -10.76
C ALA A 418 5.91 -2.03 -11.09
N GLY A 419 6.26 -1.18 -10.13
CA GLY A 419 7.26 -0.13 -10.24
C GLY A 419 8.62 -0.52 -9.64
N GLU A 420 9.28 0.43 -9.02
CA GLU A 420 10.61 0.25 -8.43
C GLU A 420 10.60 0.46 -6.92
N MET A 421 11.24 -0.46 -6.19
CA MET A 421 11.48 -0.34 -4.75
C MET A 421 12.99 -0.42 -4.48
N THR A 422 13.60 0.73 -4.21
CA THR A 422 15.07 0.85 -4.10
C THR A 422 15.62 0.49 -2.72
N ALA A 423 14.75 0.42 -1.69
CA ALA A 423 15.12 0.05 -0.34
C ALA A 423 14.66 -1.38 0.01
N GLN A 424 14.54 -1.69 1.29
CA GLN A 424 14.21 -3.02 1.80
C GLN A 424 12.69 -3.17 1.99
N ILE A 425 12.17 -4.34 1.59
CA ILE A 425 10.87 -4.83 2.05
C ILE A 425 11.12 -5.78 3.23
N THR A 426 10.38 -5.58 4.32
CA THR A 426 10.38 -6.48 5.47
C THR A 426 8.99 -7.07 5.66
N MET A 427 8.86 -8.38 5.53
CA MET A 427 7.65 -9.13 5.89
C MET A 427 7.81 -9.65 7.32
N ASN A 428 7.05 -9.10 8.24
CA ASN A 428 7.27 -9.29 9.68
C ASN A 428 6.85 -10.69 10.15
N ALA A 429 7.49 -11.17 11.22
CA ALA A 429 7.13 -12.44 11.86
C ALA A 429 5.70 -12.38 12.42
N GLY A 430 4.95 -13.49 12.33
CA GLY A 430 3.55 -13.56 12.74
C GLY A 430 2.55 -12.95 11.73
N ALA A 431 3.02 -12.49 10.60
CA ALA A 431 2.21 -11.92 9.53
C ALA A 431 1.93 -12.95 8.40
N ASP A 432 1.39 -14.11 8.75
CA ASP A 432 1.14 -15.21 7.80
C ASP A 432 0.16 -14.82 6.67
N SER A 433 -0.64 -13.78 6.88
CA SER A 433 -1.54 -13.21 5.88
C SER A 433 -0.86 -12.19 4.95
N SER A 434 0.43 -11.92 5.09
CA SER A 434 1.16 -11.00 4.21
C SER A 434 1.34 -11.60 2.83
N LEU A 435 1.03 -10.80 1.81
CA LEU A 435 1.24 -11.16 0.42
C LEU A 435 1.97 -10.03 -0.31
N VAL A 436 3.08 -10.36 -0.94
CA VAL A 436 3.80 -9.44 -1.83
C VAL A 436 3.83 -10.03 -3.22
N ASN A 437 3.34 -9.29 -4.20
CA ASN A 437 3.42 -9.62 -5.63
C ASN A 437 4.31 -8.60 -6.32
N ASN A 438 5.40 -9.05 -6.92
CA ASN A 438 6.33 -8.21 -7.65
C ASN A 438 6.36 -8.55 -9.14
N THR A 439 6.00 -7.59 -9.96
CA THR A 439 6.20 -7.62 -11.43
C THR A 439 7.23 -6.57 -11.87
N GLY A 440 7.61 -5.66 -10.96
CA GLY A 440 8.61 -4.61 -11.18
C GLY A 440 9.98 -4.97 -10.64
N THR A 441 10.66 -4.01 -10.03
CA THR A 441 12.01 -4.19 -9.47
C THR A 441 12.01 -3.97 -7.96
N ILE A 442 12.66 -4.88 -7.24
CA ILE A 442 12.88 -4.77 -5.78
C ILE A 442 14.36 -4.97 -5.47
N ASN A 443 14.91 -4.12 -4.61
CA ASN A 443 16.31 -4.23 -4.23
C ASN A 443 16.55 -5.32 -3.18
N LYS A 444 15.89 -5.27 -2.03
CA LYS A 444 16.20 -6.13 -0.89
C LYS A 444 14.96 -6.65 -0.18
N ILE A 445 15.00 -7.93 0.23
CA ILE A 445 13.90 -8.60 0.89
C ILE A 445 14.36 -9.19 2.21
N VAL A 446 13.61 -8.96 3.29
CA VAL A 446 13.66 -9.69 4.55
C VAL A 446 12.28 -10.30 4.79
N GLN A 447 12.19 -11.63 4.68
CA GLN A 447 10.93 -12.35 4.81
C GLN A 447 10.97 -13.23 6.06
N ASN A 448 10.09 -12.95 7.03
CA ASN A 448 9.96 -13.76 8.23
C ASN A 448 8.66 -14.58 8.25
N ALA A 449 7.70 -14.24 7.39
CA ALA A 449 6.42 -14.92 7.23
C ALA A 449 5.75 -14.55 5.89
N GLY A 450 4.58 -15.11 5.60
CA GLY A 450 3.76 -14.77 4.44
C GLY A 450 4.26 -15.33 3.12
N VAL A 451 3.68 -14.84 2.02
CA VAL A 451 4.00 -15.26 0.65
C VAL A 451 4.56 -14.10 -0.15
N PHE A 452 5.67 -14.35 -0.82
CA PHE A 452 6.26 -13.43 -1.79
C PHE A 452 6.27 -14.08 -3.17
N ASN A 453 5.60 -13.48 -4.13
CA ASN A 453 5.60 -13.90 -5.54
C ASN A 453 6.40 -12.89 -6.37
N ASN A 454 7.38 -13.36 -7.12
CA ASN A 454 8.20 -12.56 -7.99
C ASN A 454 8.09 -13.02 -9.45
N SER A 455 7.55 -12.20 -10.32
CA SER A 455 7.65 -12.32 -11.77
C SER A 455 8.43 -11.14 -12.40
N GLY A 456 8.92 -10.23 -11.56
CA GLY A 456 9.81 -9.13 -11.94
C GLY A 456 11.27 -9.42 -11.58
N SER A 457 11.99 -8.40 -11.10
CA SER A 457 13.41 -8.49 -10.78
C SER A 457 13.69 -8.23 -9.30
N VAL A 458 14.51 -9.07 -8.67
CA VAL A 458 15.10 -8.82 -7.35
C VAL A 458 16.60 -8.66 -7.52
N THR A 459 17.11 -7.45 -7.25
CA THR A 459 18.50 -7.07 -7.54
C THR A 459 19.44 -7.17 -6.34
N GLY A 460 18.91 -7.25 -5.12
CA GLY A 460 19.67 -7.40 -3.89
C GLY A 460 19.47 -8.75 -3.22
N ARG A 461 20.12 -8.91 -2.06
CA ARG A 461 20.09 -10.16 -1.30
C ARG A 461 18.73 -10.38 -0.63
N MET A 462 18.27 -11.61 -0.63
CA MET A 462 17.13 -12.05 0.16
C MET A 462 17.58 -12.70 1.47
N MET A 463 16.91 -12.40 2.56
CA MET A 463 17.00 -13.11 3.84
C MET A 463 15.62 -13.61 4.22
N SER A 464 15.46 -14.90 4.44
CA SER A 464 14.17 -15.49 4.81
C SER A 464 14.33 -16.42 6.00
N ALA A 465 13.56 -16.16 7.06
CA ALA A 465 13.52 -17.02 8.25
C ALA A 465 12.20 -17.82 8.32
N GLY A 466 11.25 -17.53 7.46
CA GLY A 466 9.95 -18.22 7.35
C GLY A 466 9.16 -17.72 6.16
N GLY A 467 8.02 -18.37 5.89
CA GLY A 467 7.17 -18.06 4.74
C GLY A 467 7.64 -18.71 3.44
N VAL A 468 6.96 -18.36 2.36
CA VAL A 468 7.19 -18.91 1.03
C VAL A 468 7.58 -17.81 0.06
N PHE A 469 8.71 -17.97 -0.59
CA PHE A 469 9.16 -17.14 -1.70
C PHE A 469 9.03 -17.90 -3.01
N ASN A 470 8.30 -17.37 -3.98
CA ASN A 470 8.12 -17.94 -5.29
C ASN A 470 8.75 -17.01 -6.35
N ASN A 471 9.86 -17.43 -6.94
CA ASN A 471 10.37 -16.82 -8.16
C ASN A 471 9.68 -17.48 -9.34
N GLN A 472 8.70 -16.80 -9.91
CA GLN A 472 7.87 -17.31 -11.00
C GLN A 472 8.66 -17.32 -12.33
N THR A 473 8.10 -17.90 -13.37
CA THR A 473 8.79 -18.16 -14.65
C THR A 473 9.47 -16.94 -15.28
N ASP A 474 8.84 -15.77 -15.21
CA ASP A 474 9.41 -14.53 -15.73
C ASP A 474 10.31 -13.82 -14.70
N GLY A 475 10.33 -14.34 -13.48
CA GLY A 475 11.07 -13.75 -12.35
C GLY A 475 12.58 -13.92 -12.47
N ALA A 476 13.31 -12.88 -12.11
CA ALA A 476 14.76 -12.86 -12.09
C ALA A 476 15.30 -12.47 -10.70
N ILE A 477 16.09 -13.34 -10.11
CA ILE A 477 16.85 -13.09 -8.89
C ILE A 477 18.33 -12.93 -9.25
N MET A 478 18.92 -11.80 -8.87
CA MET A 478 20.28 -11.43 -9.27
C MET A 478 21.31 -11.56 -8.16
N ARG A 479 20.95 -12.11 -7.01
CA ARG A 479 21.82 -12.22 -5.83
C ARG A 479 21.56 -13.49 -5.05
N GLY A 480 22.42 -13.75 -4.07
CA GLY A 480 22.27 -14.82 -3.12
C GLY A 480 21.10 -14.62 -2.14
N ALA A 481 20.82 -15.68 -1.41
CA ALA A 481 19.82 -15.69 -0.34
C ALA A 481 20.33 -16.41 0.89
N ALA A 482 19.84 -16.02 2.06
CA ALA A 482 19.97 -16.79 3.30
C ALA A 482 18.59 -17.29 3.71
N LEU A 483 18.38 -18.59 3.61
CA LEU A 483 17.17 -19.28 4.04
C LEU A 483 17.43 -19.98 5.35
N THR A 484 16.56 -19.77 6.33
CA THR A 484 16.69 -20.41 7.64
C THR A 484 15.29 -20.74 8.20
N GLY A 485 15.22 -21.50 9.28
CA GLY A 485 13.96 -21.83 9.94
C GLY A 485 13.05 -22.67 9.05
N THR A 486 11.84 -22.16 8.81
CA THR A 486 10.83 -22.82 7.96
C THR A 486 10.72 -22.17 6.57
N ALA A 487 11.70 -21.35 6.19
CA ALA A 487 11.69 -20.66 4.91
C ALA A 487 11.72 -21.64 3.72
N VAL A 488 10.91 -21.37 2.73
CA VAL A 488 10.91 -22.09 1.46
C VAL A 488 11.05 -21.12 0.31
N ALA A 489 12.01 -21.37 -0.57
CA ALA A 489 12.15 -20.64 -1.81
C ALA A 489 11.97 -21.59 -2.99
N ASN A 490 11.04 -21.24 -3.88
CA ASN A 490 10.77 -21.93 -5.14
C ASN A 490 11.30 -21.08 -6.30
N ASN A 491 12.12 -21.64 -7.15
CA ASN A 491 12.60 -20.99 -8.37
C ASN A 491 12.01 -21.67 -9.59
N GLU A 492 11.20 -20.97 -10.34
CA GLU A 492 10.64 -21.37 -11.63
C GLU A 492 11.13 -20.48 -12.76
N GLY A 493 11.70 -19.32 -12.41
CA GLY A 493 12.34 -18.37 -13.31
C GLY A 493 13.86 -18.53 -13.31
N THR A 494 14.56 -17.40 -13.33
CA THR A 494 16.03 -17.37 -13.30
C THR A 494 16.52 -16.96 -11.90
N TRP A 495 17.40 -17.77 -11.32
CA TRP A 495 18.13 -17.43 -10.09
C TRP A 495 19.62 -17.40 -10.40
N ASN A 496 20.15 -16.19 -10.53
CA ASN A 496 21.55 -15.97 -10.82
C ASN A 496 22.26 -15.44 -9.57
N LEU A 497 23.22 -16.20 -9.04
CA LEU A 497 23.99 -15.75 -7.89
C LEU A 497 24.89 -14.55 -8.20
N GLY A 498 25.06 -14.23 -9.48
CA GLY A 498 25.62 -12.98 -9.98
C GLY A 498 27.07 -12.70 -9.67
N SER A 499 27.60 -11.73 -10.35
CA SER A 499 28.90 -11.16 -10.09
C SER A 499 28.82 -10.08 -9.01
N SER A 500 28.73 -10.40 -7.74
CA SER A 500 28.84 -9.35 -6.74
C SER A 500 30.30 -9.08 -6.42
N SER A 501 30.74 -7.86 -6.67
CA SER A 501 32.02 -7.33 -6.21
C SER A 501 32.00 -7.00 -4.71
N GLU A 502 30.86 -7.13 -4.04
CA GLU A 502 30.70 -6.85 -2.61
C GLU A 502 31.11 -8.06 -1.80
N GLY A 503 32.16 -7.89 -0.99
CA GLY A 503 32.76 -8.95 -0.19
C GLY A 503 31.81 -9.61 0.80
N ASN A 504 32.16 -10.86 1.14
CA ASN A 504 31.64 -11.70 2.21
C ASN A 504 30.12 -11.99 2.19
N ASN A 505 29.76 -13.18 1.73
CA ASN A 505 28.46 -13.86 1.88
C ASN A 505 27.24 -13.28 1.15
N THR A 506 27.32 -12.14 0.50
CA THR A 506 26.15 -11.55 -0.17
C THR A 506 25.74 -12.26 -1.46
N GLY A 507 26.67 -12.96 -2.10
CA GLY A 507 26.40 -13.72 -3.31
C GLY A 507 26.08 -15.20 -3.10
N MET A 508 26.13 -15.69 -1.86
CA MET A 508 25.90 -17.10 -1.57
C MET A 508 24.43 -17.45 -1.41
N LEU A 509 24.06 -18.64 -1.85
CA LEU A 509 22.80 -19.26 -1.45
C LEU A 509 23.06 -20.12 -0.22
N GLU A 510 22.51 -19.74 0.91
CA GLU A 510 22.59 -20.48 2.16
C GLU A 510 21.22 -21.11 2.47
N VAL A 511 21.19 -22.43 2.65
CA VAL A 511 19.99 -23.20 2.98
C VAL A 511 20.23 -23.90 4.31
N ASN A 512 19.66 -23.35 5.39
CA ASN A 512 19.98 -23.71 6.76
C ASN A 512 18.71 -24.07 7.58
N ASN A 513 18.87 -24.85 8.64
CA ASN A 513 17.88 -25.04 9.70
C ASN A 513 16.47 -25.45 9.19
N ASN A 514 16.40 -26.56 8.47
CA ASN A 514 15.17 -27.11 7.87
C ASN A 514 14.52 -26.25 6.76
N SER A 515 15.20 -25.22 6.29
CA SER A 515 14.71 -24.46 5.13
C SER A 515 14.88 -25.27 3.83
N ALA A 516 14.17 -24.85 2.79
CA ALA A 516 14.23 -25.52 1.49
C ALA A 516 14.43 -24.51 0.34
N PHE A 517 15.25 -24.91 -0.62
CA PHE A 517 15.34 -24.26 -1.92
C PHE A 517 14.99 -25.27 -3.01
N ASN A 518 13.92 -25.00 -3.76
CA ASN A 518 13.43 -25.85 -4.83
C ASN A 518 13.67 -25.15 -6.17
N ASN A 519 14.54 -25.72 -7.00
CA ASN A 519 14.79 -25.21 -8.35
C ASN A 519 13.99 -26.01 -9.39
N ARG A 520 13.11 -25.35 -10.12
CA ARG A 520 12.37 -25.86 -11.28
C ARG A 520 12.68 -25.09 -12.55
N GLY A 521 13.32 -23.93 -12.39
CA GLY A 521 13.74 -23.03 -13.46
C GLY A 521 15.23 -23.15 -13.74
N GLU A 522 15.82 -22.01 -14.03
CA GLU A 522 17.27 -21.86 -14.31
C GLU A 522 17.98 -21.36 -13.06
N PHE A 523 18.99 -22.09 -12.60
CA PHE A 523 19.90 -21.66 -11.55
C PHE A 523 21.30 -21.48 -12.12
N ILE A 524 21.89 -20.30 -11.95
CA ILE A 524 23.19 -19.94 -12.52
C ILE A 524 24.18 -19.61 -11.41
N LEU A 525 25.32 -20.28 -11.43
CA LEU A 525 26.48 -19.98 -10.60
C LEU A 525 27.72 -19.87 -11.48
N ASP A 526 28.12 -18.65 -11.77
CA ASP A 526 29.26 -18.30 -12.62
C ASP A 526 30.11 -17.23 -11.93
N ASN A 527 30.61 -17.54 -10.73
CA ASN A 527 31.39 -16.57 -9.97
C ASN A 527 32.33 -17.24 -8.97
N ASP A 528 33.60 -16.85 -9.00
CA ASP A 528 34.68 -17.37 -8.12
C ASP A 528 34.57 -16.90 -6.66
N LYS A 529 33.54 -16.11 -6.31
CA LYS A 529 33.25 -15.60 -4.96
C LYS A 529 31.99 -16.16 -4.32
N ASN A 530 31.17 -16.89 -5.09
CA ASN A 530 29.87 -17.38 -4.67
C ASN A 530 29.84 -18.92 -4.63
N ALA A 531 28.96 -19.46 -3.80
CA ALA A 531 28.72 -20.90 -3.66
C ALA A 531 27.32 -21.13 -3.08
N VAL A 532 26.90 -22.39 -3.09
CA VAL A 532 25.72 -22.84 -2.34
C VAL A 532 26.21 -23.53 -1.06
N HIS A 533 25.64 -23.15 0.07
CA HIS A 533 25.89 -23.78 1.36
C HIS A 533 24.63 -24.44 1.89
N ILE A 534 24.71 -25.72 2.21
CA ILE A 534 23.61 -26.48 2.81
C ILE A 534 24.04 -26.91 4.20
N ASN A 535 23.33 -26.46 5.24
CA ASN A 535 23.66 -26.71 6.63
C ASN A 535 22.44 -27.17 7.42
N GLN A 536 22.65 -27.93 8.49
CA GLN A 536 21.65 -28.19 9.54
C GLN A 536 20.25 -28.54 9.02
N SER A 537 20.12 -29.62 8.29
CA SER A 537 18.88 -30.12 7.68
C SER A 537 18.30 -29.23 6.59
N GLY A 538 19.07 -28.30 6.02
CA GLY A 538 18.67 -27.60 4.80
C GLY A 538 18.51 -28.54 3.62
N THR A 539 17.62 -28.28 2.73
CA THR A 539 17.34 -29.08 1.53
C THR A 539 17.43 -28.23 0.28
N LEU A 540 18.27 -28.67 -0.67
CA LEU A 540 18.27 -28.18 -2.05
C LEU A 540 17.69 -29.29 -2.92
N TYR A 541 16.62 -28.98 -3.65
CA TYR A 541 15.97 -29.88 -4.59
C TYR A 541 15.93 -29.27 -5.98
N ASN A 542 16.52 -29.95 -6.96
CA ASN A 542 16.57 -29.52 -8.35
C ASN A 542 15.74 -30.45 -9.25
N THR A 543 14.74 -29.90 -9.92
CA THR A 543 14.02 -30.55 -11.02
C THR A 543 14.13 -29.74 -12.32
N GLY A 544 14.77 -28.56 -12.26
CA GLY A 544 15.04 -27.67 -13.39
C GLY A 544 16.46 -27.86 -13.92
N HIS A 545 17.07 -26.76 -14.27
CA HIS A 545 18.45 -26.68 -14.77
C HIS A 545 19.35 -25.90 -13.82
N MET A 546 20.51 -26.44 -13.51
CA MET A 546 21.57 -25.74 -12.79
C MET A 546 22.79 -25.64 -13.71
N ASN A 547 23.22 -24.43 -14.02
CA ASN A 547 24.43 -24.12 -14.79
C ASN A 547 25.51 -23.57 -13.87
N ILE A 548 26.58 -24.34 -13.68
CA ILE A 548 27.62 -24.05 -12.70
C ILE A 548 28.96 -24.04 -13.43
N SER A 549 29.41 -22.85 -13.84
CA SER A 549 30.69 -22.69 -14.55
C SER A 549 31.84 -22.28 -13.65
N ASN A 550 31.56 -21.70 -12.46
CA ASN A 550 32.59 -21.28 -11.50
C ASN A 550 32.02 -21.25 -10.07
N SER A 551 32.88 -21.32 -9.08
CA SER A 551 32.49 -21.20 -7.66
C SER A 551 33.66 -20.74 -6.77
N SER A 552 33.35 -20.13 -5.62
CA SER A 552 34.34 -19.62 -4.66
C SER A 552 35.08 -20.70 -3.87
N HIS A 553 34.53 -21.89 -3.81
CA HIS A 553 35.03 -22.99 -3.02
C HIS A 553 35.47 -24.16 -3.91
N ASN A 554 36.08 -25.16 -3.32
CA ASN A 554 36.49 -26.39 -4.01
C ASN A 554 35.27 -27.16 -4.58
N GLY A 555 34.07 -26.85 -4.09
CA GLY A 555 32.80 -27.36 -4.60
C GLY A 555 31.77 -26.26 -4.73
N ALA A 556 30.93 -26.34 -5.75
CA ALA A 556 29.84 -25.39 -5.99
C ALA A 556 28.75 -25.47 -4.90
N VAL A 557 28.43 -26.68 -4.46
CA VAL A 557 27.51 -26.97 -3.36
C VAL A 557 28.32 -27.55 -2.19
N ASN A 558 28.44 -26.79 -1.11
CA ASN A 558 29.17 -27.19 0.10
C ASN A 558 28.17 -27.61 1.19
N MET A 559 28.33 -28.82 1.67
CA MET A 559 27.46 -29.37 2.71
C MET A 559 28.23 -29.36 4.04
N TRP A 560 28.01 -28.35 4.89
CA TRP A 560 28.82 -28.04 6.06
C TRP A 560 28.22 -28.44 7.40
N GLY A 561 27.08 -29.01 7.44
CA GLY A 561 26.45 -29.38 8.70
C GLY A 561 25.50 -30.55 8.55
N GLY A 562 25.11 -31.07 9.71
CA GLY A 562 24.35 -32.30 9.79
C GLY A 562 23.02 -32.30 9.06
N ASN A 563 22.66 -33.45 8.52
CA ASN A 563 21.40 -33.75 7.87
C ASN A 563 21.08 -32.88 6.63
N GLY A 564 22.07 -32.19 6.06
CA GLY A 564 21.89 -31.44 4.81
C GLY A 564 21.56 -32.37 3.65
N ARG A 565 20.72 -31.92 2.72
CA ARG A 565 20.26 -32.73 1.59
C ARG A 565 20.39 -31.96 0.29
N PHE A 566 21.01 -32.61 -0.69
CA PHE A 566 21.00 -32.13 -2.07
C PHE A 566 20.42 -33.21 -2.96
N ILE A 567 19.31 -32.93 -3.59
CA ILE A 567 18.57 -33.87 -4.42
C ILE A 567 18.46 -33.32 -5.83
N ASN A 568 18.83 -34.09 -6.82
CA ASN A 568 18.71 -33.72 -8.24
C ASN A 568 17.81 -34.69 -8.96
N ASP A 569 16.74 -34.20 -9.57
CA ASP A 569 15.85 -34.89 -10.52
C ASP A 569 15.75 -34.11 -11.84
N GLY A 570 16.60 -33.12 -12.04
CA GLY A 570 16.74 -32.26 -13.24
C GLY A 570 18.12 -32.39 -13.88
N THR A 571 18.55 -31.35 -14.59
CA THR A 571 19.85 -31.32 -15.24
C THR A 571 20.80 -30.38 -14.51
N ILE A 572 22.04 -30.80 -14.33
CA ILE A 572 23.12 -30.00 -13.77
C ILE A 572 24.31 -30.04 -14.72
N ASP A 573 24.71 -28.88 -15.23
CA ASP A 573 25.93 -28.70 -16.00
C ASP A 573 27.00 -28.08 -15.15
N VAL A 574 28.14 -28.72 -14.97
CA VAL A 574 29.22 -28.29 -14.07
C VAL A 574 30.56 -28.30 -14.78
N SER A 575 31.19 -27.14 -14.84
CA SER A 575 32.60 -26.98 -15.22
C SER A 575 33.46 -26.40 -14.09
N ALA A 576 32.88 -26.21 -12.91
CA ALA A 576 33.60 -25.90 -11.67
C ALA A 576 34.39 -27.10 -11.14
N LYS A 577 35.30 -26.89 -10.17
CA LYS A 577 36.18 -27.95 -9.65
C LYS A 577 35.48 -29.19 -9.14
N SER A 578 34.33 -28.99 -8.45
CA SER A 578 33.44 -30.07 -8.00
C SER A 578 32.01 -29.52 -7.89
N LEU A 579 31.03 -30.40 -8.12
CA LEU A 579 29.63 -30.05 -7.88
C LEU A 579 29.36 -30.05 -6.36
N VAL A 580 29.63 -31.16 -5.70
CA VAL A 580 29.35 -31.35 -4.27
C VAL A 580 30.63 -31.59 -3.51
N VAL A 581 30.84 -30.83 -2.45
CA VAL A 581 31.88 -31.10 -1.45
C VAL A 581 31.25 -31.07 -0.05
N SER A 582 31.41 -32.17 0.65
CA SER A 582 31.12 -32.23 2.09
C SER A 582 32.36 -31.77 2.87
N ALA A 583 32.26 -30.78 3.69
CA ALA A 583 33.44 -30.10 4.26
C ALA A 583 33.32 -29.78 5.75
N ASN A 584 32.74 -30.56 6.64
CA ASN A 584 32.70 -30.17 8.04
C ASN A 584 33.08 -31.25 9.06
N ASN A 585 33.68 -30.75 10.17
CA ASN A 585 34.17 -31.48 11.33
C ASN A 585 33.13 -31.72 12.44
N ALA A 586 31.87 -31.33 12.29
CA ALA A 586 30.86 -31.56 13.32
C ALA A 586 30.28 -32.98 13.19
N GLY A 587 30.73 -33.86 14.08
CA GLY A 587 30.45 -35.28 14.09
C GLY A 587 29.04 -35.76 13.82
N ASP A 588 28.96 -37.01 13.38
CA ASP A 588 27.85 -37.95 13.46
C ASP A 588 26.50 -37.56 12.85
N GLN A 589 26.45 -36.69 11.85
CA GLN A 589 25.18 -36.29 11.25
C GLN A 589 25.10 -36.67 9.77
N ASN A 590 23.99 -37.33 9.41
CA ASN A 590 23.74 -37.89 8.11
C ASN A 590 23.41 -36.83 7.07
N ALA A 591 24.37 -36.43 6.24
CA ALA A 591 24.07 -35.64 5.05
C ALA A 591 24.06 -36.54 3.83
N PHE A 592 23.31 -36.18 2.80
CA PHE A 592 23.33 -36.94 1.59
C PHE A 592 23.12 -36.11 0.31
N PHE A 593 23.73 -36.63 -0.74
CA PHE A 593 23.51 -36.24 -2.12
C PHE A 593 22.79 -37.38 -2.86
N TRP A 594 21.76 -37.03 -3.63
CA TRP A 594 20.97 -37.99 -4.41
C TRP A 594 20.66 -37.45 -5.80
N ASN A 595 21.23 -38.07 -6.81
CA ASN A 595 20.85 -37.90 -8.20
C ASN A 595 19.76 -38.93 -8.54
N GLN A 596 18.51 -38.51 -8.63
CA GLN A 596 17.35 -39.38 -8.85
C GLN A 596 17.28 -39.90 -10.28
N ASP A 597 16.31 -40.78 -10.57
CA ASP A 597 16.16 -41.49 -11.84
C ASP A 597 16.14 -40.61 -13.09
N ASN A 598 15.55 -39.40 -12.99
CA ASN A 598 15.54 -38.43 -14.11
C ASN A 598 16.75 -37.46 -14.06
N GLY A 599 17.52 -37.49 -13.00
CA GLY A 599 18.61 -36.58 -12.78
C GLY A 599 19.77 -36.82 -13.74
N VAL A 600 20.25 -35.74 -14.39
CA VAL A 600 21.42 -35.77 -15.27
C VAL A 600 22.46 -34.79 -14.74
N ILE A 601 23.69 -35.28 -14.57
CA ILE A 601 24.84 -34.47 -14.20
C ILE A 601 25.88 -34.54 -15.32
N ASN A 602 26.19 -33.42 -15.92
CA ASN A 602 27.25 -33.26 -16.89
C ASN A 602 28.42 -32.54 -16.20
N PHE A 603 29.49 -33.26 -15.93
CA PHE A 603 30.67 -32.75 -15.24
C PHE A 603 31.85 -32.69 -16.19
N ASP A 604 32.52 -31.56 -16.29
CA ASP A 604 33.67 -31.34 -17.16
C ASP A 604 34.75 -30.53 -16.44
N HIS A 605 35.65 -31.23 -15.78
CA HIS A 605 36.83 -30.62 -15.14
C HIS A 605 37.97 -31.63 -14.93
N ASP A 606 39.19 -31.23 -15.32
CA ASP A 606 40.38 -32.05 -15.14
C ASP A 606 40.75 -32.26 -13.68
N SER A 607 41.11 -33.49 -13.30
CA SER A 607 41.65 -33.84 -11.97
C SER A 607 40.75 -33.40 -10.81
N ALA A 608 39.44 -33.41 -10.98
CA ALA A 608 38.48 -33.10 -9.93
C ALA A 608 37.42 -34.19 -9.80
N SER A 609 36.73 -34.22 -8.68
CA SER A 609 35.65 -35.15 -8.40
C SER A 609 34.30 -34.43 -8.48
N ALA A 610 33.36 -34.96 -9.28
CA ALA A 610 32.02 -34.33 -9.35
C ALA A 610 31.38 -34.34 -7.97
N VAL A 611 31.40 -35.46 -7.27
CA VAL A 611 30.92 -35.57 -5.88
C VAL A 611 32.11 -35.98 -5.00
N LYS A 612 32.46 -35.13 -4.00
CA LYS A 612 33.58 -35.38 -3.06
C LYS A 612 33.04 -35.42 -1.62
N VAL A 613 33.07 -36.58 -1.03
CA VAL A 613 32.64 -36.82 0.34
C VAL A 613 33.87 -36.89 1.25
N THR A 614 34.03 -35.90 2.15
CA THR A 614 35.18 -35.84 3.08
C THR A 614 34.82 -36.16 4.54
N HIS A 615 33.60 -36.67 4.81
CA HIS A 615 33.11 -36.87 6.19
C HIS A 615 32.48 -38.24 6.42
N SER A 616 32.50 -38.64 7.71
CA SER A 616 31.74 -39.78 8.20
C SER A 616 30.23 -39.62 7.98
N ASN A 617 29.54 -40.72 7.66
CA ASN A 617 28.11 -40.84 7.51
C ASN A 617 27.49 -39.97 6.39
N PHE A 618 28.26 -39.71 5.35
CA PHE A 618 27.70 -39.09 4.13
C PHE A 618 27.36 -40.18 3.11
N ILE A 619 26.16 -40.09 2.56
CA ILE A 619 25.72 -40.99 1.49
C ILE A 619 25.65 -40.18 0.19
N ALA A 620 26.32 -40.65 -0.84
CA ALA A 620 26.18 -40.12 -2.20
C ALA A 620 25.59 -41.23 -3.07
N GLN A 621 24.41 -40.99 -3.63
CA GLN A 621 23.68 -41.97 -4.44
C GLN A 621 23.38 -41.42 -5.82
N ASN A 622 23.64 -42.19 -6.84
CA ASN A 622 23.24 -41.91 -8.22
C ASN A 622 22.27 -43.01 -8.70
N ASP A 623 21.04 -42.62 -8.95
CA ASP A 623 20.01 -43.45 -9.62
C ASP A 623 19.80 -43.00 -11.07
N GLY A 624 20.22 -41.76 -11.41
CA GLY A 624 20.13 -41.15 -12.76
C GLY A 624 21.39 -41.35 -13.61
N ILE A 625 21.81 -40.29 -14.29
CA ILE A 625 22.95 -40.30 -15.21
C ILE A 625 24.01 -39.29 -14.73
N MET A 626 25.26 -39.74 -14.67
CA MET A 626 26.42 -38.89 -14.51
C MET A 626 27.32 -39.02 -15.74
N ASN A 627 27.47 -37.96 -16.50
CA ASN A 627 28.40 -37.85 -17.63
C ASN A 627 29.64 -37.10 -17.17
N ILE A 628 30.78 -37.78 -17.19
CA ILE A 628 32.05 -37.27 -16.64
C ILE A 628 33.02 -37.04 -17.80
N SER A 629 33.55 -35.82 -17.89
CA SER A 629 34.57 -35.39 -18.83
C SER A 629 35.73 -34.75 -18.06
N GLY A 630 36.89 -34.69 -18.67
CA GLY A 630 38.12 -34.16 -18.11
C GLY A 630 39.13 -35.25 -17.71
N THR A 631 40.42 -35.02 -18.05
CA THR A 631 41.50 -35.95 -17.76
C THR A 631 41.70 -36.12 -16.24
N GLY A 632 41.64 -37.36 -15.75
CA GLY A 632 41.79 -37.64 -14.31
C GLY A 632 40.56 -37.26 -13.46
N ALA A 633 39.39 -37.02 -14.08
CA ALA A 633 38.14 -36.74 -13.38
C ALA A 633 37.60 -37.98 -12.66
N VAL A 634 36.92 -37.75 -11.55
CA VAL A 634 36.29 -38.79 -10.74
C VAL A 634 34.80 -38.51 -10.61
N ALA A 635 33.95 -39.50 -10.86
CA ALA A 635 32.51 -39.24 -10.69
C ALA A 635 32.12 -39.08 -9.20
N MET A 636 32.51 -40.03 -8.36
CA MET A 636 32.19 -40.02 -6.93
C MET A 636 33.45 -40.40 -6.12
N GLU A 637 33.86 -39.56 -5.18
CA GLU A 637 35.02 -39.82 -4.30
C GLU A 637 34.55 -39.74 -2.83
N GLY A 638 34.97 -40.72 -2.03
CA GLY A 638 34.60 -40.82 -0.62
C GLY A 638 35.80 -40.98 0.32
N ASP A 639 35.72 -40.34 1.47
CA ASP A 639 36.64 -40.39 2.58
C ASP A 639 35.93 -40.95 3.82
N LYS A 640 36.69 -41.38 4.82
CA LYS A 640 36.20 -41.93 6.11
C LYS A 640 35.13 -43.03 5.90
N ASN A 641 33.96 -42.85 6.49
CA ASN A 641 32.85 -43.83 6.40
C ASN A 641 31.86 -43.49 5.24
N ALA A 642 32.32 -42.85 4.20
CA ALA A 642 31.48 -42.52 3.06
C ALA A 642 30.81 -43.75 2.44
N GLN A 643 29.59 -43.58 2.01
CA GLN A 643 28.83 -44.58 1.28
C GLN A 643 28.52 -44.03 -0.10
N LEU A 644 29.12 -44.61 -1.13
CA LEU A 644 28.93 -44.23 -2.52
C LEU A 644 28.13 -45.31 -3.22
N VAL A 645 26.95 -44.97 -3.74
CA VAL A 645 26.04 -45.93 -4.37
C VAL A 645 25.75 -45.51 -5.80
N ASN A 646 25.92 -46.38 -6.76
CA ASN A 646 25.45 -46.18 -8.14
C ASN A 646 24.40 -47.22 -8.49
N ASN A 647 23.15 -46.83 -8.65
CA ASN A 647 22.06 -47.64 -9.17
C ASN A 647 21.71 -47.26 -10.63
N GLY A 648 22.18 -46.07 -11.07
CA GLY A 648 21.97 -45.51 -12.39
C GLY A 648 23.13 -45.76 -13.36
N THR A 649 23.48 -44.72 -14.13
CA THR A 649 24.56 -44.80 -15.12
C THR A 649 25.63 -43.76 -14.87
N ILE A 650 26.87 -44.20 -14.85
CA ILE A 650 28.07 -43.33 -14.88
C ILE A 650 28.79 -43.55 -16.22
N ASN A 651 28.98 -42.46 -16.97
CA ASN A 651 29.73 -42.48 -18.22
C ASN A 651 31.06 -41.77 -18.03
N LEU A 652 32.18 -42.47 -18.24
CA LEU A 652 33.53 -41.93 -18.20
C LEU A 652 33.99 -41.57 -19.61
N GLY A 653 33.84 -40.28 -19.96
CA GLY A 653 34.06 -39.78 -21.31
C GLY A 653 32.91 -40.11 -22.28
N THR A 654 33.15 -39.81 -23.53
CA THR A 654 32.29 -40.15 -24.68
C THR A 654 33.09 -40.86 -25.76
N ALA A 655 32.41 -41.49 -26.72
CA ALA A 655 33.11 -42.14 -27.83
C ALA A 655 34.05 -41.16 -28.53
N GLY A 656 35.33 -41.52 -28.63
CA GLY A 656 36.36 -40.70 -29.22
C GLY A 656 36.95 -39.59 -28.35
N THR A 657 36.66 -39.61 -27.04
CA THR A 657 37.32 -38.68 -26.10
C THR A 657 38.84 -38.83 -26.11
N THR A 658 39.52 -37.71 -25.91
CA THR A 658 40.98 -37.66 -25.70
C THR A 658 41.37 -37.66 -24.23
N ASP A 659 40.36 -37.51 -23.32
CA ASP A 659 40.57 -37.57 -21.89
C ASP A 659 41.03 -38.98 -21.45
N THR A 660 41.82 -39.02 -20.39
CA THR A 660 42.38 -40.27 -19.86
C THR A 660 42.39 -40.30 -18.34
N GLY A 661 42.52 -41.45 -17.75
CA GLY A 661 42.74 -41.60 -16.30
C GLY A 661 41.51 -41.32 -15.44
N MET A 662 40.31 -41.42 -16.00
CA MET A 662 39.07 -41.18 -15.26
C MET A 662 38.71 -42.33 -14.33
N ILE A 663 38.00 -42.03 -13.27
CA ILE A 663 37.54 -43.02 -12.28
C ILE A 663 36.04 -42.86 -12.08
N GLY A 664 35.30 -43.95 -12.07
CA GLY A 664 33.88 -43.97 -11.75
C GLY A 664 33.65 -43.67 -10.26
N MET A 665 34.15 -44.53 -9.40
CA MET A 665 33.99 -44.40 -7.95
C MET A 665 35.31 -44.68 -7.23
N GLN A 666 35.67 -43.81 -6.27
CA GLN A 666 36.95 -43.86 -5.59
C GLN A 666 36.80 -43.72 -4.08
N LEU A 667 37.55 -44.54 -3.31
CA LEU A 667 37.82 -44.30 -1.89
C LEU A 667 39.17 -43.61 -1.74
N ASP A 668 39.18 -42.51 -0.98
CA ASP A 668 40.37 -41.73 -0.66
C ASP A 668 41.32 -42.56 0.31
N ALA A 669 42.54 -42.15 0.41
CA ALA A 669 43.53 -42.76 1.31
C ALA A 669 43.14 -42.73 2.81
N ASN A 670 42.27 -41.85 3.22
CA ASN A 670 41.71 -41.71 4.58
C ASN A 670 40.40 -42.46 4.81
N ALA A 671 39.91 -43.21 3.84
CA ALA A 671 38.73 -44.05 4.00
C ALA A 671 38.97 -45.10 5.11
N THR A 672 37.91 -45.38 5.87
CA THR A 672 37.95 -46.41 6.94
C THR A 672 37.45 -47.74 6.43
N ALA A 673 37.50 -48.75 7.29
CA ALA A 673 36.97 -50.08 6.95
C ALA A 673 35.45 -50.10 6.72
N ASP A 674 34.75 -49.07 7.21
CA ASP A 674 33.26 -48.94 7.01
C ASP A 674 32.88 -48.15 5.73
N ALA A 675 33.88 -47.67 4.97
CA ALA A 675 33.62 -46.98 3.70
C ALA A 675 33.20 -47.98 2.63
N VAL A 676 32.21 -47.64 1.83
CA VAL A 676 31.62 -48.52 0.82
C VAL A 676 31.49 -47.84 -0.52
N ILE A 677 31.97 -48.50 -1.55
CA ILE A 677 31.53 -48.29 -2.95
C ILE A 677 30.59 -49.42 -3.30
N GLU A 678 29.38 -49.11 -3.78
CA GLU A 678 28.44 -50.11 -4.27
C GLU A 678 27.92 -49.71 -5.65
N ASN A 679 28.20 -50.52 -6.66
CA ASN A 679 27.64 -50.35 -7.99
C ASN A 679 26.59 -51.45 -8.28
N ASN A 680 25.37 -51.04 -8.37
CA ASN A 680 24.20 -51.88 -8.81
C ASN A 680 23.77 -51.50 -10.22
N GLY A 681 24.20 -50.33 -10.74
CA GLY A 681 23.85 -49.83 -12.06
C GLY A 681 24.92 -50.13 -13.12
N THR A 682 25.16 -49.18 -14.01
CA THR A 682 26.12 -49.31 -15.11
C THR A 682 27.21 -48.26 -15.05
N ILE A 683 28.46 -48.67 -15.26
CA ILE A 683 29.59 -47.77 -15.50
C ILE A 683 30.15 -48.03 -16.89
N ASN A 684 30.03 -47.04 -17.77
CA ASN A 684 30.55 -47.10 -19.13
C ASN A 684 31.89 -46.36 -19.23
N ILE A 685 32.91 -46.99 -19.75
CA ILE A 685 34.27 -46.47 -19.89
C ILE A 685 34.58 -46.25 -21.36
N PHE A 686 34.63 -44.98 -21.79
CA PHE A 686 35.01 -44.58 -23.14
C PHE A 686 36.44 -44.00 -23.22
N ALA A 687 37.05 -43.72 -22.06
CA ALA A 687 38.35 -43.07 -21.97
C ALA A 687 39.45 -44.11 -21.70
N ASN A 688 40.65 -43.87 -22.25
CA ASN A 688 41.81 -44.71 -22.02
C ASN A 688 42.33 -44.55 -20.56
N ASP A 689 43.02 -45.55 -20.07
CA ASP A 689 43.65 -45.59 -18.72
C ASP A 689 42.66 -45.27 -17.58
N SER A 690 41.37 -45.58 -17.77
CA SER A 690 40.26 -45.24 -16.88
C SER A 690 39.66 -46.48 -16.22
N PHE A 691 39.16 -46.32 -14.99
CA PHE A 691 38.76 -47.47 -14.17
C PHE A 691 37.36 -47.22 -13.54
N ALA A 692 36.57 -48.30 -13.40
CA ALA A 692 35.29 -48.21 -12.71
C ALA A 692 35.54 -47.87 -11.22
N PHE A 693 36.51 -48.50 -10.59
CA PHE A 693 36.79 -48.38 -9.15
C PHE A 693 38.24 -48.06 -8.88
N SER A 694 38.49 -47.36 -7.78
CA SER A 694 39.82 -47.11 -7.22
C SER A 694 39.76 -47.01 -5.70
N VAL A 695 40.78 -47.55 -5.01
CA VAL A 695 40.93 -47.42 -3.55
C VAL A 695 42.36 -46.99 -3.27
N LEU A 696 42.56 -45.74 -2.89
CA LEU A 696 43.89 -45.15 -2.63
C LEU A 696 44.46 -45.61 -1.31
N GLY A 697 43.63 -46.09 -0.38
CA GLY A 697 44.03 -46.66 0.93
C GLY A 697 44.16 -48.17 0.87
N THR A 698 44.15 -48.79 2.06
CA THR A 698 44.25 -50.24 2.23
C THR A 698 43.04 -50.91 2.83
N VAL A 699 41.97 -50.11 3.09
CA VAL A 699 40.72 -50.57 3.72
C VAL A 699 39.50 -49.94 3.02
N GLY A 700 38.34 -50.50 3.27
CA GLY A 700 37.05 -50.13 2.66
C GLY A 700 36.51 -51.29 1.81
N HIS A 701 35.30 -51.16 1.34
CA HIS A 701 34.60 -52.17 0.54
C HIS A 701 34.26 -51.66 -0.83
N VAL A 702 34.49 -52.48 -1.84
CA VAL A 702 34.03 -52.24 -3.22
C VAL A 702 33.14 -53.43 -3.63
N VAL A 703 31.84 -53.13 -3.82
CA VAL A 703 30.81 -54.11 -4.21
C VAL A 703 30.33 -53.81 -5.61
N ASN A 704 30.44 -54.75 -6.51
CA ASN A 704 29.91 -54.64 -7.88
C ASN A 704 28.84 -55.70 -8.17
N ASN A 705 27.58 -55.32 -8.10
CA ASN A 705 26.44 -56.11 -8.51
C ASN A 705 25.97 -55.72 -9.92
N GLY A 706 26.40 -54.54 -10.38
CA GLY A 706 26.01 -53.94 -11.67
C GLY A 706 26.97 -54.35 -12.81
N THR A 707 26.95 -53.53 -13.85
CA THR A 707 27.66 -53.79 -15.11
C THR A 707 28.75 -52.76 -15.30
N VAL A 708 29.95 -53.18 -15.67
CA VAL A 708 31.00 -52.30 -16.15
C VAL A 708 31.28 -52.63 -17.60
N VAL A 709 31.16 -51.61 -18.48
CA VAL A 709 31.39 -51.78 -19.92
C VAL A 709 32.59 -50.96 -20.32
N ILE A 710 33.58 -51.57 -20.91
CA ILE A 710 34.73 -50.89 -21.53
C ILE A 710 34.45 -50.85 -23.04
N ALA A 711 34.39 -49.65 -23.61
CA ALA A 711 34.05 -49.48 -25.02
C ALA A 711 35.16 -50.04 -25.94
N ASP A 712 34.75 -50.46 -27.17
CA ASP A 712 35.69 -50.96 -28.16
C ASP A 712 36.75 -49.93 -28.51
N GLY A 713 38.04 -50.37 -28.54
CA GLY A 713 39.17 -49.48 -28.85
C GLY A 713 39.78 -48.76 -27.66
N VAL A 714 39.13 -48.80 -26.49
CA VAL A 714 39.70 -48.28 -25.22
C VAL A 714 40.83 -49.16 -24.72
N THR A 715 41.95 -48.55 -24.34
CA THR A 715 43.16 -49.24 -23.87
C THR A 715 43.57 -48.79 -22.47
N GLY A 716 44.24 -49.68 -21.70
CA GLY A 716 44.73 -49.37 -20.35
C GLY A 716 43.63 -49.28 -19.27
N SER A 717 42.34 -49.49 -19.62
CA SER A 717 41.21 -49.35 -18.71
C SER A 717 40.74 -50.68 -18.14
N GLY A 718 40.08 -50.66 -17.00
CA GLY A 718 39.64 -51.86 -16.31
C GLY A 718 38.63 -51.66 -15.19
N LEU A 719 38.31 -52.74 -14.51
CA LEU A 719 37.37 -52.75 -13.38
C LEU A 719 37.93 -51.96 -12.18
N ILE A 720 39.17 -52.26 -11.76
CA ILE A 720 39.84 -51.62 -10.62
C ILE A 720 41.18 -51.05 -11.06
N LYS A 721 41.59 -49.90 -10.49
CA LYS A 721 42.80 -49.23 -10.85
C LYS A 721 44.02 -50.10 -10.53
N GLN A 722 44.94 -50.15 -11.44
CA GLN A 722 46.16 -51.01 -11.32
C GLN A 722 47.02 -50.54 -10.15
N GLY A 723 47.37 -51.46 -9.24
CA GLY A 723 48.14 -51.20 -8.04
C GLY A 723 47.30 -51.14 -6.74
N ASP A 724 46.01 -51.03 -6.85
CA ASP A 724 45.10 -51.10 -5.71
C ASP A 724 45.00 -52.54 -5.22
N SER A 725 45.07 -52.75 -3.88
CA SER A 725 45.19 -54.10 -3.29
C SER A 725 43.87 -54.66 -2.77
N ILE A 726 42.74 -54.00 -3.09
CA ILE A 726 41.41 -54.42 -2.60
C ILE A 726 40.68 -55.32 -3.59
N ASN A 727 39.92 -56.28 -3.07
CA ASN A 727 39.10 -57.13 -3.90
C ASN A 727 37.73 -56.46 -4.15
N VAL A 728 37.21 -56.62 -5.37
CA VAL A 728 35.84 -56.26 -5.72
C VAL A 728 34.93 -57.40 -5.32
N GLU A 729 33.93 -57.09 -4.49
CA GLU A 729 32.90 -58.00 -3.99
C GLU A 729 31.64 -57.89 -4.84
N GLY A 730 30.61 -58.65 -4.54
CA GLY A 730 29.30 -58.61 -5.21
C GLY A 730 29.11 -59.62 -6.34
N MET A 731 27.94 -59.54 -7.03
CA MET A 731 27.55 -60.52 -8.07
C MET A 731 28.48 -60.52 -9.29
N ASN A 732 29.02 -59.35 -9.65
CA ASN A 732 29.99 -59.16 -10.75
C ASN A 732 31.40 -58.83 -10.25
N GLY A 733 31.65 -59.07 -8.97
CA GLY A 733 32.96 -58.94 -8.32
C GLY A 733 33.55 -60.30 -7.97
N ASN A 734 34.58 -60.34 -7.10
CA ASN A 734 35.27 -61.53 -6.74
C ASN A 734 34.57 -62.42 -5.68
N ASN A 735 33.71 -61.86 -4.81
CA ASN A 735 33.22 -62.51 -3.58
C ASN A 735 31.67 -62.67 -3.50
N GLY A 736 30.89 -62.15 -4.40
CA GLY A 736 29.46 -62.42 -4.55
C GLY A 736 28.47 -61.97 -3.46
N ASN A 737 28.88 -61.11 -2.53
CA ASN A 737 28.02 -60.53 -1.50
C ASN A 737 27.61 -59.07 -1.87
N SER A 738 26.35 -58.77 -1.69
CA SER A 738 25.87 -57.39 -1.84
C SER A 738 25.27 -56.92 -0.54
N SER A 739 25.54 -55.65 -0.18
CA SER A 739 24.80 -54.89 0.81
C SER A 739 24.08 -53.71 0.10
N GLU A 740 22.81 -53.60 0.32
CA GLU A 740 22.04 -52.53 -0.22
C GLU A 740 22.21 -51.33 0.71
N VAL A 741 22.64 -50.18 0.19
CA VAL A 741 22.74 -48.93 0.94
C VAL A 741 21.49 -48.13 0.70
N HIS A 742 20.78 -47.82 1.77
CA HIS A 742 19.59 -46.96 1.72
C HIS A 742 19.88 -45.62 2.39
N TYR A 743 19.49 -44.53 1.77
CA TYR A 743 19.59 -43.17 2.36
C TYR A 743 18.47 -42.88 3.38
N GLY A 744 17.67 -43.88 3.80
CA GLY A 744 16.65 -43.78 4.84
C GLY A 744 15.29 -43.37 4.29
N ASP A 745 14.34 -43.16 5.21
CA ASP A 745 12.93 -42.81 4.91
C ASP A 745 12.78 -41.33 4.56
N TYR A 746 13.61 -40.80 3.65
CA TYR A 746 13.48 -39.43 3.21
C TYR A 746 12.33 -39.28 2.21
N THR A 747 11.35 -38.45 2.59
CA THR A 747 10.26 -38.05 1.69
C THR A 747 10.62 -36.68 1.10
N LEU A 748 10.52 -36.56 -0.23
CA LEU A 748 10.69 -35.27 -0.90
C LEU A 748 9.69 -34.26 -0.33
N PRO A 749 10.12 -33.03 -0.02
CA PRO A 749 9.19 -32.02 0.48
C PRO A 749 8.14 -31.70 -0.58
N ASP A 750 6.89 -31.60 -0.15
CA ASP A 750 5.83 -31.09 -1.01
C ASP A 750 6.15 -29.67 -1.48
N VAL A 751 5.72 -29.36 -2.69
CA VAL A 751 5.79 -27.97 -3.18
C VAL A 751 4.91 -27.10 -2.30
N PRO A 752 5.45 -26.05 -1.69
CA PRO A 752 4.65 -25.17 -0.84
C PRO A 752 3.54 -24.51 -1.64
N LYS A 753 2.32 -24.57 -1.10
CA LYS A 753 1.16 -23.87 -1.67
C LYS A 753 1.19 -22.41 -1.26
N PRO A 754 0.71 -21.48 -2.09
CA PRO A 754 0.50 -20.09 -1.68
C PRO A 754 -0.35 -19.99 -0.42
N ASN A 755 0.05 -19.13 0.52
CA ASN A 755 -0.71 -18.95 1.76
C ASN A 755 -2.09 -18.35 1.51
N THR A 756 -3.05 -18.73 2.35
CA THR A 756 -4.35 -18.07 2.39
C THR A 756 -4.22 -16.68 3.02
N VAL A 757 -4.69 -15.67 2.33
CA VAL A 757 -4.75 -14.29 2.83
C VAL A 757 -6.17 -14.00 3.30
N SER A 758 -6.31 -13.46 4.52
CA SER A 758 -7.61 -13.05 5.06
C SER A 758 -7.67 -11.52 5.13
N VAL A 759 -8.65 -10.94 4.46
CA VAL A 759 -8.96 -9.52 4.57
C VAL A 759 -10.10 -9.37 5.58
N THR A 760 -9.81 -8.72 6.70
CA THR A 760 -10.79 -8.44 7.74
C THR A 760 -11.05 -6.94 7.78
N SER A 761 -12.05 -6.48 7.07
CA SER A 761 -12.63 -5.16 7.27
C SER A 761 -14.16 -5.29 7.20
N GLY A 762 -14.84 -4.54 8.01
CA GLY A 762 -16.29 -4.62 8.11
C GLY A 762 -16.79 -5.70 9.10
N SER A 763 -18.03 -5.58 9.50
CA SER A 763 -18.70 -6.57 10.35
C SER A 763 -19.01 -7.82 9.53
N ASP A 764 -18.88 -9.00 10.13
CA ASP A 764 -19.34 -10.27 9.55
C ASP A 764 -20.87 -10.33 9.43
N GLU A 765 -21.58 -9.26 9.78
CA GLU A 765 -23.04 -9.18 9.74
C GLU A 765 -23.53 -8.86 8.31
N ALA A 766 -24.64 -9.50 7.93
CA ALA A 766 -25.34 -9.20 6.68
C ALA A 766 -25.75 -7.71 6.65
N GLY A 767 -25.17 -6.94 5.72
CA GLY A 767 -25.38 -5.50 5.60
C GLY A 767 -24.19 -4.63 6.02
N GLY A 768 -23.03 -5.24 6.36
CA GLY A 768 -21.76 -4.51 6.57
C GLY A 768 -21.29 -3.79 5.30
N SER A 769 -20.35 -2.86 5.46
CA SER A 769 -19.71 -2.19 4.32
C SER A 769 -19.00 -3.21 3.43
N MET A 770 -19.11 -3.04 2.10
CA MET A 770 -18.40 -3.86 1.13
C MET A 770 -16.88 -3.64 1.25
N ASN A 771 -16.11 -4.72 1.31
CA ASN A 771 -14.67 -4.66 1.24
C ASN A 771 -14.20 -4.27 -0.15
N ASN A 772 -13.25 -3.37 -0.21
CA ASN A 772 -12.61 -2.96 -1.46
C ASN A 772 -11.42 -3.88 -1.74
N LEU A 773 -11.52 -4.66 -2.82
CA LEU A 773 -10.47 -5.55 -3.30
C LEU A 773 -9.75 -5.00 -4.56
N ASN A 774 -10.00 -3.75 -4.92
CA ASN A 774 -9.34 -3.14 -6.06
C ASN A 774 -7.81 -3.14 -5.89
N GLY A 775 -7.11 -3.75 -6.85
CA GLY A 775 -5.67 -3.95 -6.79
C GLY A 775 -5.22 -5.23 -6.07
N TYR A 776 -6.15 -6.06 -5.59
CA TYR A 776 -5.80 -7.38 -5.09
C TYR A 776 -5.39 -8.31 -6.24
N VAL A 777 -4.23 -8.95 -6.10
CA VAL A 777 -3.71 -9.89 -7.10
C VAL A 777 -3.59 -11.28 -6.47
N VAL A 778 -4.29 -12.24 -7.03
CA VAL A 778 -4.19 -13.65 -6.63
C VAL A 778 -2.95 -14.25 -7.29
N GLY A 779 -1.97 -14.66 -6.49
CA GLY A 779 -0.79 -15.39 -6.98
C GLY A 779 -1.13 -16.82 -7.38
N THR A 780 -0.53 -17.30 -8.47
CA THR A 780 -0.63 -18.70 -8.89
C THR A 780 0.76 -19.31 -9.07
N ASN A 781 0.86 -20.62 -8.93
CA ASN A 781 2.09 -21.41 -9.16
C ASN A 781 1.99 -22.21 -10.44
N VAL A 782 3.14 -22.59 -11.00
CA VAL A 782 3.24 -23.47 -12.18
C VAL A 782 2.59 -24.83 -11.99
N ASN A 783 2.50 -25.33 -10.76
CA ASN A 783 1.83 -26.60 -10.45
C ASN A 783 0.30 -26.52 -10.46
N GLY A 784 -0.29 -25.38 -10.85
CA GLY A 784 -1.73 -25.18 -10.89
C GLY A 784 -2.38 -24.88 -9.54
N SER A 785 -1.59 -24.52 -8.50
CA SER A 785 -2.15 -24.03 -7.25
C SER A 785 -2.27 -22.50 -7.28
N ALA A 786 -3.28 -21.96 -6.58
CA ALA A 786 -3.50 -20.54 -6.43
C ALA A 786 -3.51 -20.13 -4.96
N GLY A 787 -3.18 -18.88 -4.69
CA GLY A 787 -3.43 -18.25 -3.40
C GLY A 787 -4.93 -18.19 -3.12
N LYS A 788 -5.30 -18.15 -1.85
CA LYS A 788 -6.68 -18.05 -1.40
C LYS A 788 -6.89 -16.80 -0.59
N LEU A 789 -7.94 -16.07 -0.90
CA LEU A 789 -8.40 -14.92 -0.14
C LEU A 789 -9.63 -15.31 0.67
N LYS A 790 -9.64 -14.99 1.97
CA LYS A 790 -10.84 -15.08 2.81
C LYS A 790 -11.34 -13.69 3.14
N VAL A 791 -12.55 -13.39 2.69
CA VAL A 791 -13.17 -12.07 2.89
C VAL A 791 -14.69 -12.20 2.84
N ASN A 792 -15.39 -11.45 3.70
CA ASN A 792 -16.84 -11.29 3.63
C ASN A 792 -17.20 -9.92 3.07
N ASN A 793 -18.39 -9.80 2.47
CA ASN A 793 -18.90 -8.53 1.92
C ASN A 793 -17.89 -7.86 0.97
N ALA A 794 -17.60 -8.48 -0.16
CA ALA A 794 -16.62 -7.97 -1.12
C ALA A 794 -17.10 -8.07 -2.57
N SER A 795 -16.75 -7.06 -3.36
CA SER A 795 -16.87 -7.09 -4.81
C SER A 795 -15.57 -7.58 -5.43
N MET A 796 -15.65 -8.45 -6.42
CA MET A 796 -14.48 -8.95 -7.17
C MET A 796 -14.00 -7.96 -8.24
N ASN A 797 -14.62 -6.79 -8.33
CA ASN A 797 -14.19 -5.76 -9.27
C ASN A 797 -12.79 -5.26 -8.90
N GLY A 798 -11.87 -5.32 -9.85
CA GLY A 798 -10.47 -4.96 -9.64
C GLY A 798 -9.59 -6.05 -9.04
N VAL A 799 -10.11 -7.26 -8.86
CA VAL A 799 -9.31 -8.45 -8.53
C VAL A 799 -8.65 -8.98 -9.80
N GLU A 800 -7.37 -9.26 -9.73
CA GLU A 800 -6.57 -9.78 -10.84
C GLU A 800 -5.96 -11.14 -10.48
N ILE A 801 -5.83 -12.02 -11.48
CA ILE A 801 -5.09 -13.28 -11.34
C ILE A 801 -3.71 -13.11 -11.96
N ASN A 802 -2.67 -13.31 -11.16
CA ASN A 802 -1.31 -13.38 -11.65
C ASN A 802 -1.03 -14.80 -12.14
N THR A 803 -0.72 -14.93 -13.43
CA THR A 803 -0.37 -16.21 -14.05
C THR A 803 1.08 -16.57 -13.78
N GLY A 804 1.32 -17.29 -12.68
CA GLY A 804 2.62 -17.92 -12.39
C GLY A 804 2.91 -19.14 -13.26
N PHE A 805 1.91 -19.66 -13.97
CA PHE A 805 2.08 -20.72 -14.98
C PHE A 805 2.37 -20.10 -16.36
N THR A 806 3.25 -20.71 -17.09
CA THR A 806 3.86 -20.11 -18.28
C THR A 806 2.95 -20.06 -19.50
N ALA A 807 3.25 -19.14 -20.42
CA ALA A 807 2.72 -19.19 -21.79
C ALA A 807 3.03 -20.52 -22.53
N GLY A 808 4.05 -21.26 -22.08
CA GLY A 808 4.47 -22.55 -22.64
C GLY A 808 3.70 -23.76 -22.13
N THR A 809 2.80 -23.63 -21.15
CA THR A 809 1.98 -24.76 -20.72
C THR A 809 1.16 -25.30 -21.88
N ALA A 810 1.08 -26.64 -22.00
CA ALA A 810 0.26 -27.31 -23.01
C ALA A 810 -1.25 -27.13 -22.78
N ASP A 811 -1.65 -26.84 -21.55
CA ASP A 811 -3.03 -26.65 -21.20
C ASP A 811 -3.58 -25.35 -21.81
N THR A 812 -4.78 -25.43 -22.37
CA THR A 812 -5.51 -24.28 -22.91
C THR A 812 -6.49 -23.69 -21.91
N THR A 813 -6.75 -24.39 -20.82
CA THR A 813 -7.65 -23.99 -19.74
C THR A 813 -7.09 -24.49 -18.41
N VAL A 814 -7.05 -23.61 -17.40
CA VAL A 814 -6.66 -23.94 -16.04
C VAL A 814 -7.74 -23.41 -15.10
N SER A 815 -8.20 -24.24 -14.16
CA SER A 815 -9.21 -23.83 -13.18
C SER A 815 -8.65 -23.84 -11.78
N PHE A 816 -9.05 -22.86 -10.99
CA PHE A 816 -8.73 -22.71 -9.58
C PHE A 816 -10.02 -22.64 -8.77
N ASP A 817 -10.18 -23.56 -7.85
CA ASP A 817 -11.37 -23.63 -7.00
C ASP A 817 -11.18 -22.82 -5.73
N ASN A 818 -12.25 -22.13 -5.30
CA ASN A 818 -12.28 -21.36 -4.06
C ASN A 818 -11.13 -20.35 -3.95
N VAL A 819 -10.87 -19.58 -4.99
CA VAL A 819 -9.85 -18.53 -5.00
C VAL A 819 -10.19 -17.42 -4.00
N VAL A 820 -11.49 -17.11 -3.88
CA VAL A 820 -12.01 -16.23 -2.83
C VAL A 820 -13.11 -16.98 -2.06
N GLU A 821 -12.93 -17.09 -0.76
CA GLU A 821 -13.85 -17.74 0.17
C GLU A 821 -14.50 -16.71 1.08
N GLY A 822 -15.82 -16.79 1.27
CA GLY A 822 -16.54 -15.91 2.17
C GLY A 822 -18.02 -15.78 1.85
N SER A 823 -18.70 -14.88 2.56
CA SER A 823 -20.12 -14.58 2.39
C SER A 823 -20.33 -13.26 1.66
N ASN A 824 -21.43 -13.16 0.90
CA ASN A 824 -21.81 -11.93 0.18
C ASN A 824 -20.69 -11.43 -0.77
N LEU A 825 -20.18 -12.34 -1.61
CA LEU A 825 -19.22 -12.05 -2.67
C LEU A 825 -20.00 -11.72 -3.96
N THR A 826 -19.66 -10.57 -4.57
CA THR A 826 -20.34 -10.10 -5.80
C THR A 826 -19.35 -9.91 -6.94
N ASP A 827 -19.87 -9.72 -8.15
CA ASP A 827 -19.10 -9.37 -9.35
C ASP A 827 -17.97 -10.39 -9.68
N ALA A 828 -18.23 -11.68 -9.44
CA ALA A 828 -17.23 -12.72 -9.71
C ALA A 828 -16.71 -12.70 -11.16
N ASP A 829 -17.57 -12.33 -12.11
CA ASP A 829 -17.26 -12.20 -13.53
C ASP A 829 -16.38 -10.98 -13.88
N ALA A 830 -16.17 -10.06 -12.93
CA ALA A 830 -15.32 -8.89 -13.10
C ALA A 830 -13.82 -9.18 -12.85
N ILE A 831 -13.46 -10.38 -12.42
CA ILE A 831 -12.06 -10.79 -12.24
C ILE A 831 -11.32 -10.76 -13.58
N THR A 832 -10.10 -10.20 -13.56
CA THR A 832 -9.25 -10.07 -14.75
C THR A 832 -7.93 -10.82 -14.58
N SER A 833 -7.17 -10.95 -15.65
CA SER A 833 -5.82 -11.53 -15.65
C SER A 833 -4.77 -10.43 -15.78
N THR A 834 -3.66 -10.56 -15.06
CA THR A 834 -2.48 -9.70 -15.27
C THR A 834 -1.76 -10.01 -16.59
N SER A 835 -2.06 -11.15 -17.20
CA SER A 835 -1.41 -11.61 -18.44
C SER A 835 -2.27 -11.35 -19.67
N VAL A 836 -1.67 -10.82 -20.72
CA VAL A 836 -2.31 -10.70 -22.05
C VAL A 836 -2.54 -12.04 -22.74
N VAL A 837 -1.80 -13.09 -22.34
CA VAL A 837 -1.89 -14.43 -22.91
C VAL A 837 -3.08 -15.21 -22.35
N TRP A 838 -3.56 -14.86 -21.17
CA TRP A 838 -4.62 -15.55 -20.47
C TRP A 838 -5.79 -14.63 -20.15
N THR A 839 -6.99 -15.13 -20.34
CA THR A 839 -8.22 -14.46 -19.87
C THR A 839 -8.75 -15.18 -18.63
N ALA A 840 -8.97 -14.43 -17.56
CA ALA A 840 -9.61 -14.93 -16.35
C ALA A 840 -11.14 -14.80 -16.46
N LYS A 841 -11.85 -15.78 -15.96
CA LYS A 841 -13.29 -15.75 -15.78
C LYS A 841 -13.64 -16.31 -14.41
N GLY A 842 -14.11 -15.46 -13.54
CA GLY A 842 -14.63 -15.85 -12.24
C GLY A 842 -16.07 -16.35 -12.31
N SER A 843 -16.43 -17.23 -11.41
CA SER A 843 -17.79 -17.73 -11.22
C SER A 843 -18.02 -18.08 -9.76
N THR A 844 -19.26 -17.93 -9.29
CA THR A 844 -19.62 -18.29 -7.91
C THR A 844 -20.03 -19.75 -7.84
N ASP A 845 -19.46 -20.51 -6.93
CA ASP A 845 -19.80 -21.90 -6.66
C ASP A 845 -21.11 -22.03 -5.85
N ALA A 846 -21.56 -23.27 -5.60
CA ALA A 846 -22.78 -23.53 -4.82
C ALA A 846 -22.68 -23.11 -3.34
N SER A 847 -21.49 -22.88 -2.82
CA SER A 847 -21.21 -22.44 -1.44
C SER A 847 -21.10 -20.92 -1.34
N GLY A 848 -21.13 -20.22 -2.47
CA GLY A 848 -20.97 -18.76 -2.53
C GLY A 848 -19.52 -18.29 -2.67
N ASN A 849 -18.56 -19.22 -2.77
CA ASN A 849 -17.16 -18.90 -3.01
C ASN A 849 -16.91 -18.62 -4.50
N VAL A 850 -15.79 -18.01 -4.79
CA VAL A 850 -15.42 -17.65 -6.16
C VAL A 850 -14.36 -18.60 -6.71
N ASP A 851 -14.72 -19.27 -7.81
CA ASP A 851 -13.82 -20.07 -8.65
C ASP A 851 -13.36 -19.22 -9.84
N VAL A 852 -12.18 -19.52 -10.36
CA VAL A 852 -11.65 -18.83 -11.54
C VAL A 852 -11.19 -19.85 -12.58
N THR A 853 -11.64 -19.66 -13.81
CA THR A 853 -11.14 -20.39 -14.97
C THR A 853 -10.30 -19.46 -15.84
N MET A 854 -9.05 -19.84 -16.07
CA MET A 854 -8.13 -19.17 -16.98
C MET A 854 -8.17 -19.86 -18.34
N SER A 855 -8.38 -19.10 -19.39
CA SER A 855 -8.38 -19.61 -20.78
C SER A 855 -7.29 -18.91 -21.57
N LYS A 856 -6.50 -19.72 -22.30
CA LYS A 856 -5.41 -19.20 -23.15
C LYS A 856 -5.99 -18.49 -24.37
N ASN A 857 -5.58 -17.26 -24.58
CA ASN A 857 -6.03 -16.43 -25.70
C ASN A 857 -5.44 -16.96 -27.03
N ALA A 858 -6.20 -16.83 -28.12
CA ALA A 858 -5.68 -17.16 -29.44
C ALA A 858 -4.46 -16.27 -29.74
N TYR A 859 -3.46 -16.85 -30.40
CA TYR A 859 -2.21 -16.13 -30.71
C TYR A 859 -2.45 -14.84 -31.53
N THR A 860 -3.46 -14.85 -32.39
CA THR A 860 -3.90 -13.68 -33.17
C THR A 860 -4.42 -12.56 -32.29
N ASP A 861 -5.11 -12.88 -31.20
CA ASP A 861 -5.70 -11.90 -30.30
C ASP A 861 -4.62 -11.28 -29.40
N VAL A 862 -3.65 -12.09 -28.97
CA VAL A 862 -2.49 -11.60 -28.22
C VAL A 862 -1.64 -10.67 -29.09
N ALA A 863 -1.37 -11.04 -30.34
CA ALA A 863 -0.59 -10.22 -31.27
C ALA A 863 -1.29 -8.88 -31.59
N ASN A 864 -2.61 -8.88 -31.74
CA ASN A 864 -3.38 -7.65 -31.98
C ASN A 864 -3.42 -6.71 -30.77
N ARG A 865 -3.43 -7.22 -29.55
CA ARG A 865 -3.35 -6.39 -28.34
C ARG A 865 -1.96 -5.77 -28.14
N CYS A 866 -0.89 -6.47 -28.54
CA CYS A 866 0.48 -5.96 -28.46
C CYS A 866 0.82 -4.94 -29.57
N LEU A 867 0.04 -4.88 -30.65
CA LEU A 867 0.25 -3.96 -31.77
C LEU A 867 -0.69 -2.75 -31.76
N GLY A 868 -1.62 -2.67 -30.83
CA GLY A 868 -2.66 -1.64 -30.73
C GLY A 868 -2.47 -0.59 -29.64
N GLU A 869 -1.35 -0.63 -28.91
CA GLU A 869 -0.99 0.41 -27.91
C GLU A 869 0.23 1.21 -28.36
#